data_4a05debb4c3cba2b87f4a78a33b2afb3
#
_entry.id   4a05debb4c3cba2b87f4a78a33b2afb3
#
_cell.length_a   1.000
_cell.length_b   1.000
_cell.length_c   1.000
_cell.angle_alpha   90.00
_cell.angle_beta   90.00
_cell.angle_gamma   90.00
#
_symmetry.space_group_name_H-M   'P 1'
#
loop_
_entity.id
_entity.type
_entity.pdbx_description
1 polymer ?
#
loop_
_entity_poly.entity_id
_entity_poly.type
_entity_poly.pdbx_seq_one_letter_code
_entity_poly.pdbx_strand_id
1 'polypeptide(L)'
;MLKRLLFILILALCAHSVLAASDTELDSIYNQFQIDEVEVMARALTKDVIIPQTLKGAELQQLNALSVADALRYFSGVQIKDYGGVGGIKTINIRSMGSQHTAVYYNGIQLCNAQNGQVDLGRFSLDNLEQIDLFNGQKSDIFQSAREFGAAGNVYLSSRKPYFKEGEQVHVRAQMRFGSFALANPNIGVDIKLKDALSMTLDAEYLSSDGKYPFRYRRVLPTGETAYDTTAVRQNGDIHAVRAEFGLHHYYRTTGFWRLHVYNYHSERGVPGAIVNNVWRNGERLWDNNLFVQAQWQDEWFGRWSTRVLAKYAYDYTHYQNYEQRLLPSNNEYRQQEAYLSFANKVQVFNWWDLSVAYDYQYNALLKDEWISGITNERFGRHSHWLSAATAFNIKEYLRMQASVLMTAVQNHQSPIDKPKFTPGVFFSFRPYPKIDLSLNAFYKQSYRYPTFNDLYYTDLGNANLRPELARQHSVELAYRKTDKRYDIALSASYYYNRVTDKIIAYPKGQQFRWTMLNLGNVKINGVDAKADFSFYLPKNFTLRTRLNYTYQTAIDVTNPNDTYYGHQIPYIPWHSGSVVAGLDYTSKRGDHYGFNYSFIYVGERYCQQENTPYNYVQPWYTHDLTIYAEWCLLPVWLKTNIEINNLLGQDYEVIQNYPMPKQNVRCTLAIRY
;
A
#
# COMPACT_ATOMS: atom_id res chain seq x y z
N MET A 1 21.19 -36.93 2.33
CA MET A 1 20.22 -37.97 1.92
C MET A 1 18.80 -37.39 1.80
N LEU A 2 18.31 -36.65 2.75
CA LEU A 2 16.93 -36.07 2.74
C LEU A 2 16.63 -35.12 1.55
N LYS A 3 17.59 -34.29 1.13
CA LYS A 3 17.44 -33.37 -0.03
C LYS A 3 17.32 -34.11 -1.38
N ARG A 4 17.93 -35.28 -1.53
CA ARG A 4 17.79 -36.09 -2.75
C ARG A 4 16.48 -36.89 -2.78
N LEU A 5 15.97 -37.29 -1.62
CA LEU A 5 14.65 -37.93 -1.50
C LEU A 5 13.50 -36.97 -1.82
N LEU A 6 13.59 -35.70 -1.37
CA LEU A 6 12.58 -34.69 -1.66
C LEU A 6 12.52 -34.34 -3.15
N PHE A 7 13.69 -34.28 -3.83
CA PHE A 7 13.78 -34.02 -5.25
C PHE A 7 13.25 -35.19 -6.10
N ILE A 8 13.48 -36.41 -5.66
CA ILE A 8 12.97 -37.65 -6.33
C ILE A 8 11.47 -37.80 -6.09
N LEU A 9 10.94 -37.40 -4.92
CA LEU A 9 9.51 -37.43 -4.62
C LEU A 9 8.73 -36.42 -5.46
N ILE A 10 9.29 -35.23 -5.70
CA ILE A 10 8.72 -34.20 -6.58
C ILE A 10 8.73 -34.66 -8.04
N LEU A 11 9.81 -35.28 -8.50
CA LEU A 11 9.90 -35.85 -9.86
C LEU A 11 8.97 -37.09 -10.06
N ALA A 12 8.77 -37.89 -9.06
CA ALA A 12 7.88 -39.08 -9.14
C ALA A 12 6.39 -38.66 -9.14
N LEU A 13 6.01 -37.59 -8.45
CA LEU A 13 4.67 -37.03 -8.49
C LEU A 13 4.35 -36.37 -9.87
N CYS A 14 5.35 -35.83 -10.53
CA CYS A 14 5.21 -35.25 -11.87
C CYS A 14 5.13 -36.30 -12.99
N ALA A 15 5.60 -37.51 -12.79
CA ALA A 15 5.70 -38.53 -13.83
C ALA A 15 4.43 -39.37 -14.05
N HIS A 16 3.42 -39.29 -13.20
CA HIS A 16 2.22 -40.15 -13.26
C HIS A 16 0.98 -39.52 -13.92
N SER A 17 1.06 -38.29 -14.43
CA SER A 17 -0.11 -37.56 -15.01
C SER A 17 0.05 -37.09 -16.45
N VAL A 18 0.99 -37.61 -17.22
CA VAL A 18 1.12 -37.25 -18.64
C VAL A 18 0.42 -38.29 -19.51
N LEU A 19 -0.89 -38.21 -19.65
CA LEU A 19 -1.65 -38.88 -20.73
C LEU A 19 -2.85 -38.01 -21.15
N ALA A 20 -2.68 -37.41 -22.34
CA ALA A 20 -3.69 -37.01 -23.31
C ALA A 20 -4.87 -36.12 -22.86
N ALA A 21 -4.73 -34.83 -23.07
CA ALA A 21 -5.86 -33.94 -23.34
C ALA A 21 -5.92 -33.65 -24.86
N SER A 22 -7.11 -33.61 -25.44
CA SER A 22 -7.33 -33.37 -26.86
C SER A 22 -7.32 -31.87 -27.19
N ASP A 23 -6.87 -31.49 -28.39
CA ASP A 23 -6.70 -30.09 -28.84
C ASP A 23 -8.00 -29.23 -28.77
N THR A 24 -9.18 -29.84 -28.68
CA THR A 24 -10.47 -29.14 -28.61
C THR A 24 -10.79 -28.54 -27.22
N GLU A 25 -10.20 -29.04 -26.13
CA GLU A 25 -10.40 -28.49 -24.77
C GLU A 25 -9.52 -27.26 -24.51
N LEU A 26 -8.40 -27.15 -25.19
CA LEU A 26 -7.48 -26.01 -25.04
C LEU A 26 -8.09 -24.69 -25.54
N ASP A 27 -8.83 -24.68 -26.63
CA ASP A 27 -9.46 -23.47 -27.19
C ASP A 27 -10.60 -22.94 -26.31
N SER A 28 -11.35 -23.81 -25.63
CA SER A 28 -12.43 -23.40 -24.73
C SER A 28 -11.93 -22.80 -23.42
N ILE A 29 -10.83 -23.33 -22.90
CA ILE A 29 -10.16 -22.85 -21.68
C ILE A 29 -9.54 -21.47 -21.94
N TYR A 30 -8.93 -21.28 -23.12
CA TYR A 30 -8.27 -20.04 -23.51
C TYR A 30 -9.24 -18.86 -23.64
N ASN A 31 -10.41 -19.08 -24.24
CA ASN A 31 -11.43 -18.07 -24.43
C ASN A 31 -12.10 -17.64 -23.11
N GLN A 32 -12.22 -18.53 -22.14
CA GLN A 32 -12.87 -18.25 -20.85
C GLN A 32 -12.03 -17.32 -19.96
N PHE A 33 -10.69 -17.44 -19.98
CA PHE A 33 -9.80 -16.56 -19.21
C PHE A 33 -9.71 -15.14 -19.77
N GLN A 34 -9.88 -14.94 -21.07
CA GLN A 34 -9.86 -13.60 -21.69
C GLN A 34 -11.21 -12.86 -21.54
N ILE A 35 -12.32 -13.58 -21.52
CA ILE A 35 -13.67 -12.97 -21.50
C ILE A 35 -13.96 -12.40 -20.09
N ASP A 36 -13.61 -13.11 -19.02
CA ASP A 36 -13.89 -12.67 -17.65
C ASP A 36 -13.07 -11.42 -17.24
N GLU A 37 -11.85 -11.30 -17.72
CA GLU A 37 -10.98 -10.15 -17.41
C GLU A 37 -11.44 -8.86 -18.12
N VAL A 38 -11.94 -8.97 -19.34
CA VAL A 38 -12.43 -7.83 -20.15
C VAL A 38 -13.82 -7.37 -19.68
N GLU A 39 -14.71 -8.29 -19.31
CA GLU A 39 -16.08 -7.97 -18.91
C GLU A 39 -16.16 -7.28 -17.53
N VAL A 40 -15.32 -7.69 -16.59
CA VAL A 40 -15.23 -7.08 -15.25
C VAL A 40 -14.66 -5.66 -15.34
N MET A 41 -13.68 -5.41 -16.21
CA MET A 41 -13.09 -4.09 -16.41
C MET A 41 -14.07 -3.09 -17.04
N ALA A 42 -14.85 -3.51 -18.03
CA ALA A 42 -15.82 -2.63 -18.70
C ALA A 42 -16.96 -2.18 -17.76
N ARG A 43 -17.37 -3.01 -16.80
CA ARG A 43 -18.44 -2.69 -15.84
C ARG A 43 -17.99 -1.77 -14.69
N ALA A 44 -16.73 -1.81 -14.25
CA ALA A 44 -16.27 -1.08 -13.07
C ALA A 44 -16.18 0.43 -13.32
N LEU A 45 -15.67 0.87 -14.47
CA LEU A 45 -15.44 2.29 -14.77
C LEU A 45 -16.73 3.10 -14.97
N THR A 46 -17.84 2.45 -15.29
CA THR A 46 -19.12 3.14 -15.52
C THR A 46 -19.82 3.61 -14.24
N LYS A 47 -19.36 3.23 -13.05
CA LYS A 47 -20.05 3.52 -11.77
C LYS A 47 -19.26 4.39 -10.79
N ASP A 48 -17.98 4.65 -11.01
CA ASP A 48 -17.16 5.37 -10.05
C ASP A 48 -17.28 6.91 -10.18
N VAL A 49 -17.44 7.59 -9.05
CA VAL A 49 -17.37 9.06 -8.93
C VAL A 49 -15.93 9.50 -8.71
N ILE A 50 -15.13 8.67 -8.06
CA ILE A 50 -13.68 8.79 -7.97
C ILE A 50 -13.07 7.55 -8.63
N ILE A 51 -12.26 7.76 -9.65
CA ILE A 51 -11.58 6.68 -10.36
C ILE A 51 -10.37 6.24 -9.55
N PRO A 52 -10.30 4.97 -9.11
CA PRO A 52 -9.13 4.47 -8.41
C PRO A 52 -7.93 4.34 -9.33
N GLN A 53 -6.74 4.39 -8.76
CA GLN A 53 -5.56 3.81 -9.39
C GLN A 53 -5.50 2.35 -8.97
N THR A 54 -5.45 1.45 -9.93
CA THR A 54 -5.52 0.00 -9.68
C THR A 54 -4.31 -0.72 -10.27
N LEU A 55 -3.76 -1.65 -9.51
CA LEU A 55 -2.83 -2.70 -9.97
C LEU A 55 -3.45 -4.05 -9.63
N LYS A 56 -3.66 -4.90 -10.62
CA LYS A 56 -4.29 -6.21 -10.43
C LYS A 56 -3.73 -7.30 -11.34
N GLY A 57 -3.92 -8.55 -10.96
CA GLY A 57 -3.63 -9.72 -11.79
C GLY A 57 -2.20 -9.71 -12.34
N ALA A 58 -2.07 -9.87 -13.66
CA ALA A 58 -0.79 -9.92 -14.34
C ALA A 58 0.03 -8.63 -14.18
N GLU A 59 -0.59 -7.45 -14.16
CA GLU A 59 0.10 -6.17 -13.97
C GLU A 59 0.84 -6.13 -12.64
N LEU A 60 0.17 -6.58 -11.56
CA LEU A 60 0.78 -6.62 -10.22
C LEU A 60 1.94 -7.61 -10.15
N GLN A 61 1.82 -8.76 -10.82
CA GLN A 61 2.84 -9.82 -10.83
C GLN A 61 4.04 -9.54 -11.75
N GLN A 62 3.90 -8.59 -12.67
CA GLN A 62 4.94 -8.21 -13.64
C GLN A 62 5.81 -7.04 -13.17
N LEU A 63 5.42 -6.36 -12.08
CA LEU A 63 6.23 -5.30 -11.49
C LEU A 63 7.44 -5.88 -10.75
N ASN A 64 8.57 -5.17 -10.80
CA ASN A 64 9.77 -5.46 -10.02
C ASN A 64 9.57 -5.10 -8.55
N ALA A 65 8.53 -5.62 -7.92
CA ALA A 65 8.13 -5.27 -6.58
C ALA A 65 8.20 -6.49 -5.65
N LEU A 66 8.83 -6.34 -4.49
CA LEU A 66 8.90 -7.37 -3.46
C LEU A 66 7.78 -7.19 -2.42
N SER A 67 7.33 -5.96 -2.23
CA SER A 67 6.32 -5.59 -1.25
C SER A 67 5.27 -4.66 -1.83
N VAL A 68 4.16 -4.49 -1.12
CA VAL A 68 3.11 -3.50 -1.45
C VAL A 68 3.69 -2.10 -1.58
N ALA A 69 4.63 -1.71 -0.73
CA ALA A 69 5.29 -0.40 -0.83
C ALA A 69 6.00 -0.19 -2.16
N ASP A 70 6.66 -1.23 -2.68
CA ASP A 70 7.38 -1.15 -3.95
C ASP A 70 6.40 -1.01 -5.13
N ALA A 71 5.26 -1.72 -5.11
CA ALA A 71 4.23 -1.61 -6.13
C ALA A 71 3.57 -0.21 -6.14
N LEU A 72 3.35 0.39 -4.97
CA LEU A 72 2.73 1.71 -4.84
C LEU A 72 3.61 2.86 -5.37
N ARG A 73 4.91 2.66 -5.60
CA ARG A 73 5.79 3.64 -6.27
C ARG A 73 5.36 3.95 -7.70
N TYR A 74 4.60 3.06 -8.32
CA TYR A 74 4.08 3.21 -9.68
C TYR A 74 2.72 3.91 -9.75
N PHE A 75 2.23 4.50 -8.65
CA PHE A 75 1.01 5.29 -8.62
C PHE A 75 1.32 6.79 -8.60
N SER A 76 0.53 7.58 -9.33
CA SER A 76 0.67 9.05 -9.32
C SER A 76 0.27 9.63 -7.95
N GLY A 77 0.93 10.70 -7.54
CA GLY A 77 0.68 11.36 -6.25
C GLY A 77 1.19 10.59 -5.04
N VAL A 78 1.90 9.48 -5.24
CA VAL A 78 2.43 8.63 -4.17
C VAL A 78 3.91 8.87 -3.96
N GLN A 79 4.30 8.96 -2.70
CA GLN A 79 5.69 9.00 -2.25
C GLN A 79 5.90 7.92 -1.20
N ILE A 80 6.92 7.11 -1.40
CA ILE A 80 7.33 6.10 -0.43
C ILE A 80 8.58 6.61 0.27
N LYS A 81 8.55 6.70 1.59
CA LYS A 81 9.75 6.84 2.42
C LYS A 81 10.29 5.45 2.69
N ASP A 82 11.53 5.21 2.27
CA ASP A 82 12.23 3.94 2.40
C ASP A 82 13.54 4.17 3.16
N TYR A 83 13.70 3.50 4.29
CA TYR A 83 14.84 3.64 5.18
C TYR A 83 15.96 2.63 4.91
N GLY A 84 15.88 1.92 3.80
CA GLY A 84 16.99 1.16 3.24
C GLY A 84 16.74 -0.33 3.05
N GLY A 85 16.93 -0.80 1.82
CA GLY A 85 17.06 -2.20 1.47
C GLY A 85 15.81 -3.06 1.63
N VAL A 86 16.02 -4.37 1.74
CA VAL A 86 14.95 -5.38 1.82
C VAL A 86 14.21 -5.30 3.15
N GLY A 87 14.92 -5.11 4.27
CA GLY A 87 14.36 -5.04 5.63
C GLY A 87 13.93 -3.65 6.09
N GLY A 88 14.10 -2.60 5.26
CA GLY A 88 13.78 -1.21 5.63
C GLY A 88 12.30 -0.98 5.89
N ILE A 89 12.00 -0.09 6.84
CA ILE A 89 10.63 0.40 7.07
C ILE A 89 10.20 1.22 5.86
N LYS A 90 8.97 0.99 5.36
CA LYS A 90 8.43 1.67 4.17
C LYS A 90 7.06 2.27 4.47
N THR A 91 6.96 3.59 4.43
CA THR A 91 5.69 4.31 4.67
C THR A 91 5.25 5.08 3.44
N ILE A 92 3.94 5.23 3.28
CA ILE A 92 3.32 5.92 2.14
C ILE A 92 2.84 7.31 2.52
N ASN A 93 3.00 8.26 1.61
CA ASN A 93 2.42 9.59 1.66
C ASN A 93 1.69 9.87 0.34
N ILE A 94 0.41 10.22 0.42
CA ILE A 94 -0.43 10.50 -0.74
C ILE A 94 -0.65 12.01 -0.83
N ARG A 95 -0.34 12.60 -2.00
CA ARG A 95 -0.54 14.03 -2.28
C ARG A 95 -0.01 14.94 -1.16
N SER A 96 1.13 14.59 -0.58
CA SER A 96 1.88 15.38 0.42
C SER A 96 1.14 15.67 1.74
N MET A 97 0.01 15.02 2.01
CA MET A 97 -0.73 15.24 3.25
C MET A 97 -0.07 14.62 4.48
N GLY A 98 0.82 13.66 4.28
CA GLY A 98 1.50 12.90 5.32
C GLY A 98 0.99 11.46 5.44
N SER A 99 1.87 10.56 5.85
CA SER A 99 1.54 9.13 5.96
C SER A 99 0.43 8.83 6.97
N GLN A 100 0.26 9.67 7.96
CA GLN A 100 -0.79 9.52 9.00
C GLN A 100 -2.19 9.94 8.51
N HIS A 101 -2.32 10.60 7.35
CA HIS A 101 -3.59 10.90 6.69
C HIS A 101 -3.99 9.82 5.69
N THR A 102 -3.16 8.79 5.52
CA THR A 102 -3.42 7.65 4.62
C THR A 102 -3.91 6.45 5.41
N ALA A 103 -5.08 5.93 5.04
CA ALA A 103 -5.59 4.68 5.58
C ALA A 103 -5.24 3.51 4.64
N VAL A 104 -4.86 2.39 5.22
CA VAL A 104 -4.60 1.13 4.52
C VAL A 104 -5.63 0.11 4.99
N TYR A 105 -6.32 -0.52 4.05
CA TYR A 105 -7.34 -1.53 4.30
C TYR A 105 -6.86 -2.87 3.76
N TYR A 106 -7.03 -3.91 4.56
CA TYR A 106 -6.85 -5.29 4.12
C TYR A 106 -8.21 -5.97 4.08
N ASN A 107 -8.65 -6.42 2.93
CA ASN A 107 -9.98 -6.99 2.71
C ASN A 107 -11.14 -6.09 3.20
N GLY A 108 -11.00 -4.76 3.09
CA GLY A 108 -12.03 -3.80 3.47
C GLY A 108 -12.05 -3.41 4.96
N ILE A 109 -11.12 -3.93 5.78
CA ILE A 109 -10.98 -3.56 7.18
C ILE A 109 -9.66 -2.82 7.40
N GLN A 110 -9.71 -1.64 8.01
CA GLN A 110 -8.54 -0.80 8.18
C GLN A 110 -7.48 -1.45 9.07
N LEU A 111 -6.24 -1.43 8.60
CA LEU A 111 -5.06 -1.69 9.41
C LEU A 111 -4.73 -0.42 10.21
N CYS A 112 -4.57 -0.54 11.49
CA CYS A 112 -4.30 0.58 12.38
C CYS A 112 -3.00 0.36 13.16
N ASN A 113 -2.25 1.42 13.33
CA ASN A 113 -1.21 1.50 14.34
C ASN A 113 -1.51 2.74 15.21
N ALA A 114 -2.12 2.53 16.37
CA ALA A 114 -2.51 3.60 17.27
C ALA A 114 -1.29 4.27 17.93
N GLN A 115 -0.16 3.58 17.98
CA GLN A 115 1.08 4.10 18.59
C GLN A 115 1.68 5.22 17.74
N ASN A 116 1.90 5.00 16.43
CA ASN A 116 2.59 5.95 15.55
C ASN A 116 1.77 6.44 14.35
N GLY A 117 0.58 5.88 14.14
CA GLY A 117 -0.35 6.29 13.07
C GLY A 117 0.06 5.89 11.66
N GLN A 118 1.08 5.05 11.49
CA GLN A 118 1.62 4.64 10.19
C GLN A 118 1.63 3.13 10.05
N VAL A 119 1.41 2.65 8.84
CA VAL A 119 1.49 1.23 8.48
C VAL A 119 2.78 1.01 7.69
N ASP A 120 3.62 0.08 8.15
CA ASP A 120 4.78 -0.38 7.38
C ASP A 120 4.30 -1.28 6.24
N LEU A 121 4.30 -0.76 5.02
CA LEU A 121 3.87 -1.48 3.83
C LEU A 121 4.91 -2.47 3.30
N GLY A 122 6.12 -2.45 3.83
CA GLY A 122 7.15 -3.46 3.57
C GLY A 122 6.79 -4.84 4.13
N ARG A 123 5.88 -4.91 5.10
CA ARG A 123 5.42 -6.18 5.70
C ARG A 123 4.48 -6.99 4.82
N PHE A 124 3.83 -6.37 3.82
CA PHE A 124 2.81 -7.02 2.99
C PHE A 124 3.42 -7.48 1.68
N SER A 125 3.34 -8.79 1.44
CA SER A 125 3.73 -9.43 0.20
C SER A 125 2.70 -9.18 -0.90
N LEU A 126 3.14 -9.24 -2.16
CA LEU A 126 2.27 -9.23 -3.31
C LEU A 126 1.75 -10.63 -3.68
N ASP A 127 2.36 -11.70 -3.14
CA ASP A 127 2.14 -13.07 -3.60
C ASP A 127 0.71 -13.58 -3.29
N ASN A 128 0.09 -13.09 -2.20
CA ASN A 128 -1.30 -13.40 -1.85
C ASN A 128 -2.28 -12.26 -2.16
N LEU A 129 -1.86 -11.23 -2.90
CA LEU A 129 -2.74 -10.15 -3.31
C LEU A 129 -3.24 -10.35 -4.74
N GLU A 130 -4.53 -10.10 -4.92
CA GLU A 130 -5.19 -10.03 -6.23
C GLU A 130 -5.13 -8.61 -6.79
N GLN A 131 -5.33 -7.61 -5.90
CA GLN A 131 -5.50 -6.21 -6.32
C GLN A 131 -5.04 -5.23 -5.24
N ILE A 132 -4.47 -4.12 -5.71
CA ILE A 132 -4.18 -2.92 -4.91
C ILE A 132 -4.91 -1.76 -5.56
N ASP A 133 -5.79 -1.08 -4.79
CA ASP A 133 -6.48 0.13 -5.21
C ASP A 133 -6.06 1.32 -4.36
N LEU A 134 -5.87 2.44 -5.00
CA LEU A 134 -5.63 3.73 -4.33
C LEU A 134 -6.72 4.72 -4.73
N PHE A 135 -7.41 5.26 -3.73
CA PHE A 135 -8.40 6.33 -3.90
C PHE A 135 -7.88 7.62 -3.29
N ASN A 136 -7.85 8.68 -4.08
CA ASN A 136 -7.62 10.03 -3.60
C ASN A 136 -8.94 10.58 -3.04
N GLY A 137 -9.08 10.62 -1.72
CA GLY A 137 -10.31 11.03 -1.03
C GLY A 137 -11.09 9.85 -0.45
N GLN A 138 -11.99 9.21 -1.19
CA GLN A 138 -12.80 8.09 -0.67
C GLN A 138 -13.21 7.15 -1.81
N LYS A 139 -13.57 5.93 -1.45
CA LYS A 139 -14.13 4.95 -2.39
C LYS A 139 -15.51 5.41 -2.89
N SER A 140 -15.81 5.13 -4.16
CA SER A 140 -17.07 5.55 -4.81
C SER A 140 -18.32 4.83 -4.30
N ASP A 141 -18.18 3.64 -3.72
CA ASP A 141 -19.33 2.93 -3.15
C ASP A 141 -19.67 3.52 -1.77
N ILE A 142 -20.91 3.97 -1.56
CA ILE A 142 -21.38 4.47 -0.27
C ILE A 142 -21.67 3.33 0.74
N PHE A 143 -21.72 2.07 0.28
CA PHE A 143 -21.87 0.90 1.14
C PHE A 143 -20.52 0.48 1.72
N GLN A 144 -20.09 1.22 2.70
CA GLN A 144 -18.79 1.04 3.37
C GLN A 144 -18.91 1.29 4.88
N SER A 145 -17.88 0.93 5.64
CA SER A 145 -17.82 1.21 7.07
C SER A 145 -17.75 2.72 7.33
N ALA A 146 -18.21 3.17 8.49
CA ALA A 146 -18.19 4.59 8.83
C ALA A 146 -16.78 5.17 8.78
N ARG A 147 -15.80 4.42 9.25
CA ARG A 147 -14.40 4.84 9.30
C ARG A 147 -13.77 5.06 7.92
N GLU A 148 -14.23 4.36 6.87
CA GLU A 148 -13.75 4.55 5.50
C GLU A 148 -13.99 5.96 4.96
N PHE A 149 -14.97 6.69 5.50
CA PHE A 149 -15.21 8.11 5.18
C PHE A 149 -14.19 9.06 5.84
N GLY A 150 -13.37 8.59 6.79
CA GLY A 150 -12.53 9.43 7.65
C GLY A 150 -11.17 9.83 7.08
N ALA A 151 -10.54 9.01 6.24
CA ALA A 151 -9.18 9.25 5.77
C ALA A 151 -9.13 10.14 4.54
N ALA A 152 -8.01 10.85 4.37
CA ALA A 152 -7.77 11.72 3.23
C ALA A 152 -7.35 10.97 1.96
N GLY A 153 -6.61 9.86 2.11
CA GLY A 153 -6.25 8.94 1.05
C GLY A 153 -6.40 7.50 1.52
N ASN A 154 -6.83 6.61 0.64
CA ASN A 154 -7.15 5.23 0.98
C ASN A 154 -6.47 4.23 0.05
N VAL A 155 -5.77 3.26 0.63
CA VAL A 155 -5.18 2.12 -0.08
C VAL A 155 -5.92 0.86 0.33
N TYR A 156 -6.46 0.13 -0.63
CA TYR A 156 -7.13 -1.15 -0.41
C TYR A 156 -6.27 -2.29 -0.93
N LEU A 157 -5.99 -3.24 -0.07
CA LEU A 157 -5.31 -4.49 -0.36
C LEU A 157 -6.35 -5.60 -0.37
N SER A 158 -6.57 -6.20 -1.53
CA SER A 158 -7.49 -7.33 -1.68
C SER A 158 -6.70 -8.61 -1.82
N SER A 159 -6.87 -9.54 -0.86
CA SER A 159 -6.28 -10.87 -0.97
C SER A 159 -6.97 -11.67 -2.08
N ARG A 160 -6.27 -12.66 -2.61
CA ARG A 160 -6.82 -13.56 -3.61
C ARG A 160 -8.05 -14.28 -3.07
N LYS A 161 -9.03 -14.45 -3.96
CA LYS A 161 -10.19 -15.31 -3.72
C LYS A 161 -9.96 -16.64 -4.45
N PRO A 162 -10.16 -17.78 -3.78
CA PRO A 162 -10.05 -19.07 -4.43
C PRO A 162 -11.19 -19.22 -5.42
N TYR A 163 -10.85 -19.61 -6.64
CA TYR A 163 -11.80 -19.95 -7.70
C TYR A 163 -11.50 -21.36 -8.21
N PHE A 164 -12.51 -22.21 -8.28
CA PHE A 164 -12.38 -23.60 -8.71
C PHE A 164 -13.28 -23.85 -9.90
N LYS A 165 -12.75 -24.45 -10.95
CA LYS A 165 -13.53 -24.97 -12.06
C LYS A 165 -14.29 -26.23 -11.63
N GLU A 166 -15.21 -26.68 -12.46
CA GLU A 166 -15.91 -27.94 -12.23
C GLU A 166 -14.90 -29.11 -12.15
N GLY A 167 -15.00 -29.89 -11.09
CA GLY A 167 -14.08 -30.99 -10.81
C GLY A 167 -12.79 -30.63 -10.06
N GLU A 168 -12.41 -29.37 -9.97
CA GLU A 168 -11.24 -28.95 -9.21
C GLU A 168 -11.56 -28.83 -7.71
N GLN A 169 -10.63 -29.31 -6.87
CA GLN A 169 -10.79 -29.28 -5.41
C GLN A 169 -9.60 -28.61 -4.70
N VAL A 170 -8.43 -28.62 -5.30
CA VAL A 170 -7.20 -28.13 -4.68
C VAL A 170 -6.35 -27.42 -5.70
N HIS A 171 -5.88 -26.23 -5.34
CA HIS A 171 -4.82 -25.53 -6.07
C HIS A 171 -3.61 -25.37 -5.16
N VAL A 172 -2.44 -25.62 -5.69
CA VAL A 172 -1.17 -25.47 -4.99
C VAL A 172 -0.29 -24.50 -5.77
N ARG A 173 0.31 -23.58 -5.06
CA ARG A 173 1.31 -22.64 -5.57
C ARG A 173 2.55 -22.76 -4.71
N ALA A 174 3.68 -22.90 -5.32
CA ALA A 174 4.97 -22.83 -4.65
C ALA A 174 5.88 -21.87 -5.42
N GLN A 175 6.59 -21.04 -4.72
CA GLN A 175 7.50 -20.07 -5.30
C GLN A 175 8.79 -19.99 -4.48
N MET A 176 9.90 -19.82 -5.17
CA MET A 176 11.19 -19.47 -4.59
C MET A 176 11.75 -18.25 -5.27
N ARG A 177 11.98 -17.19 -4.52
CA ARG A 177 12.64 -15.96 -4.97
C ARG A 177 14.02 -15.89 -4.31
N PHE A 178 15.06 -15.64 -5.08
CA PHE A 178 16.44 -15.55 -4.59
C PHE A 178 17.22 -14.51 -5.40
N GLY A 179 18.32 -14.01 -4.85
CA GLY A 179 19.09 -12.99 -5.56
C GLY A 179 20.14 -12.28 -4.73
N SER A 180 20.45 -11.05 -5.12
CA SER A 180 21.40 -10.18 -4.44
C SER A 180 21.04 -10.00 -2.95
N PHE A 181 22.04 -9.69 -2.12
CA PHE A 181 21.92 -9.48 -0.67
C PHE A 181 21.52 -10.76 0.08
N ALA A 182 22.01 -11.93 -0.43
CA ALA A 182 21.67 -13.26 0.09
C ALA A 182 20.13 -13.46 0.24
N LEU A 183 19.34 -12.84 -0.66
CA LEU A 183 17.89 -12.95 -0.62
C LEU A 183 17.45 -14.41 -0.82
N ALA A 184 16.62 -14.88 0.10
CA ALA A 184 15.90 -16.14 0.01
C ALA A 184 14.45 -15.92 0.47
N ASN A 185 13.49 -16.16 -0.42
CA ASN A 185 12.08 -15.91 -0.15
C ASN A 185 11.21 -17.05 -0.72
N PRO A 186 11.17 -18.23 -0.06
CA PRO A 186 10.21 -19.26 -0.38
C PRO A 186 8.79 -18.86 0.06
N ASN A 187 7.81 -19.21 -0.77
CA ASN A 187 6.40 -19.05 -0.51
C ASN A 187 5.64 -20.30 -0.94
N ILE A 188 4.61 -20.67 -0.21
CA ILE A 188 3.66 -21.73 -0.56
C ILE A 188 2.25 -21.26 -0.27
N GLY A 189 1.35 -21.48 -1.23
CA GLY A 189 -0.09 -21.23 -1.10
C GLY A 189 -0.90 -22.45 -1.49
N VAL A 190 -1.94 -22.73 -0.72
CA VAL A 190 -2.88 -23.84 -0.99
C VAL A 190 -4.30 -23.33 -0.86
N ASP A 191 -5.10 -23.55 -1.91
CA ASP A 191 -6.54 -23.28 -1.90
C ASP A 191 -7.27 -24.61 -1.94
N ILE A 192 -8.27 -24.79 -1.07
CA ILE A 192 -9.03 -26.05 -0.94
C ILE A 192 -10.52 -25.74 -1.02
N LYS A 193 -11.21 -26.41 -1.94
CA LYS A 193 -12.68 -26.43 -2.00
C LYS A 193 -13.20 -27.46 -1.01
N LEU A 194 -13.75 -27.01 0.11
CA LEU A 194 -14.34 -27.89 1.14
C LEU A 194 -15.76 -28.35 0.74
N LYS A 195 -16.53 -27.45 0.14
CA LYS A 195 -17.87 -27.66 -0.41
C LYS A 195 -18.09 -26.65 -1.55
N ASP A 196 -19.16 -26.78 -2.32
CA ASP A 196 -19.43 -25.87 -3.45
C ASP A 196 -19.45 -24.38 -3.07
N ALA A 197 -19.94 -24.06 -1.89
CA ALA A 197 -20.01 -22.69 -1.41
C ALA A 197 -18.89 -22.34 -0.39
N LEU A 198 -18.07 -23.31 0.03
CA LEU A 198 -17.10 -23.13 1.12
C LEU A 198 -15.69 -23.49 0.65
N SER A 199 -14.79 -22.56 0.75
CA SER A 199 -13.37 -22.75 0.42
C SER A 199 -12.45 -22.20 1.51
N MET A 200 -11.23 -22.73 1.52
CA MET A 200 -10.18 -22.38 2.46
C MET A 200 -8.90 -22.03 1.71
N THR A 201 -8.18 -21.03 2.20
CA THR A 201 -6.87 -20.62 1.69
C THR A 201 -5.83 -20.69 2.79
N LEU A 202 -4.62 -21.16 2.48
CA LEU A 202 -3.46 -21.17 3.34
C LEU A 202 -2.29 -20.61 2.56
N ASP A 203 -1.62 -19.60 3.09
CA ASP A 203 -0.40 -19.05 2.49
C ASP A 203 0.67 -18.90 3.57
N ALA A 204 1.90 -19.32 3.26
CA ALA A 204 3.06 -19.21 4.15
C ALA A 204 4.27 -18.74 3.36
N GLU A 205 4.98 -17.77 3.91
CA GLU A 205 6.14 -17.15 3.28
C GLU A 205 7.25 -16.95 4.33
N TYR A 206 8.49 -17.22 3.92
CA TYR A 206 9.68 -16.87 4.67
C TYR A 206 10.52 -15.89 3.85
N LEU A 207 11.00 -14.84 4.47
CA LEU A 207 11.89 -13.85 3.87
C LEU A 207 13.19 -13.80 4.67
N SER A 208 14.32 -14.00 4.01
CA SER A 208 15.65 -13.82 4.58
C SER A 208 16.53 -13.00 3.64
N SER A 209 17.28 -12.08 4.19
CA SER A 209 18.30 -11.30 3.47
C SER A 209 19.36 -10.82 4.46
N ASP A 210 20.63 -10.75 4.04
CA ASP A 210 21.70 -10.14 4.83
C ASP A 210 21.73 -8.61 4.71
N GLY A 211 21.00 -8.07 3.74
CA GLY A 211 20.84 -6.61 3.52
C GLY A 211 22.15 -5.88 3.21
N LYS A 212 23.24 -6.60 2.87
CA LYS A 212 24.54 -6.01 2.60
C LYS A 212 24.67 -5.62 1.13
N TYR A 213 24.96 -4.35 0.86
CA TYR A 213 25.19 -3.87 -0.50
C TYR A 213 26.23 -2.76 -0.55
N PRO A 214 27.03 -2.69 -1.63
CA PRO A 214 27.96 -1.60 -1.85
C PRO A 214 27.22 -0.32 -2.23
N PHE A 215 27.68 0.81 -1.74
CA PHE A 215 27.23 2.14 -2.13
C PHE A 215 28.40 3.12 -2.16
N ARG A 216 28.28 4.21 -2.92
CA ARG A 216 29.26 5.31 -2.94
C ARG A 216 29.07 6.14 -1.70
N TYR A 217 30.14 6.33 -0.93
CA TYR A 217 30.17 7.18 0.22
C TYR A 217 31.05 8.39 -0.04
N ARG A 218 30.39 9.51 -0.32
CA ARG A 218 31.05 10.78 -0.65
C ARG A 218 30.67 11.84 0.37
N ARG A 219 31.67 12.57 0.86
CA ARG A 219 31.46 13.74 1.68
C ARG A 219 32.16 14.94 1.08
N VAL A 220 31.41 16.03 0.94
CA VAL A 220 31.91 17.33 0.53
C VAL A 220 31.92 18.24 1.73
N LEU A 221 33.02 18.94 1.94
CA LEU A 221 33.17 19.94 2.99
C LEU A 221 32.35 21.19 2.66
N PRO A 222 32.06 22.08 3.65
CA PRO A 222 31.41 23.36 3.39
C PRO A 222 32.17 24.26 2.40
N THR A 223 33.47 24.03 2.24
CA THR A 223 34.34 24.72 1.26
C THR A 223 34.09 24.26 -0.19
N GLY A 224 33.30 23.17 -0.42
CA GLY A 224 33.11 22.55 -1.73
C GLY A 224 34.14 21.47 -2.07
N GLU A 225 35.17 21.29 -1.26
CA GLU A 225 36.18 20.25 -1.43
C GLU A 225 35.65 18.87 -1.03
N THR A 226 36.07 17.83 -1.75
CA THR A 226 35.71 16.46 -1.41
C THR A 226 36.60 15.97 -0.28
N ALA A 227 36.03 15.77 0.92
CA ALA A 227 36.74 15.22 2.06
C ALA A 227 37.10 13.74 1.83
N TYR A 228 36.19 12.99 1.26
CA TYR A 228 36.41 11.62 0.81
C TYR A 228 35.33 11.19 -0.20
N ASP A 229 35.70 10.27 -1.08
CA ASP A 229 34.85 9.63 -2.08
C ASP A 229 35.32 8.17 -2.21
N THR A 230 34.55 7.25 -1.68
CA THR A 230 34.92 5.85 -1.56
C THR A 230 33.68 4.95 -1.71
N THR A 231 33.91 3.67 -1.88
CA THR A 231 32.86 2.67 -1.82
C THR A 231 32.84 2.02 -0.44
N ALA A 232 31.67 1.97 0.16
CA ALA A 232 31.43 1.32 1.45
C ALA A 232 30.33 0.26 1.31
N VAL A 233 30.22 -0.62 2.30
CA VAL A 233 29.18 -1.65 2.34
C VAL A 233 28.18 -1.35 3.44
N ARG A 234 26.91 -1.24 3.07
CA ARG A 234 25.82 -1.07 4.05
C ARG A 234 25.76 -2.27 4.98
N GLN A 235 25.67 -2.01 6.28
CA GLN A 235 25.59 -3.01 7.35
C GLN A 235 24.28 -2.86 8.10
N ASN A 236 23.92 -3.89 8.89
CA ASN A 236 22.76 -3.90 9.75
C ASN A 236 21.42 -3.73 9.00
N GLY A 237 21.33 -4.26 7.76
CA GLY A 237 20.12 -4.27 6.94
C GLY A 237 19.51 -5.66 6.81
N ASP A 238 19.97 -6.60 7.63
CA ASP A 238 19.51 -7.97 7.63
C ASP A 238 18.06 -8.10 8.09
N ILE A 239 17.36 -9.11 7.57
CA ILE A 239 16.00 -9.45 7.96
C ILE A 239 15.77 -10.95 7.91
N HIS A 240 15.05 -11.44 8.90
CA HIS A 240 14.39 -12.74 8.91
C HIS A 240 12.92 -12.54 9.24
N ALA A 241 12.03 -12.94 8.35
CA ALA A 241 10.60 -12.75 8.57
C ALA A 241 9.81 -13.99 8.12
N VAL A 242 8.75 -14.28 8.85
CA VAL A 242 7.74 -15.30 8.53
C VAL A 242 6.40 -14.64 8.41
N ARG A 243 5.66 -14.95 7.37
CA ARG A 243 4.27 -14.54 7.16
C ARG A 243 3.42 -15.78 6.99
N ALA A 244 2.26 -15.82 7.65
CA ALA A 244 1.27 -16.87 7.50
C ALA A 244 -0.12 -16.24 7.38
N GLU A 245 -0.89 -16.71 6.42
CA GLU A 245 -2.27 -16.26 6.20
C GLU A 245 -3.20 -17.48 6.11
N PHE A 246 -4.37 -17.35 6.72
CA PHE A 246 -5.45 -18.30 6.63
C PHE A 246 -6.73 -17.59 6.25
N GLY A 247 -7.44 -18.09 5.25
CA GLY A 247 -8.73 -17.59 4.80
C GLY A 247 -9.79 -18.69 4.77
N LEU A 248 -11.00 -18.36 5.23
CA LEU A 248 -12.18 -19.19 5.08
C LEU A 248 -13.27 -18.37 4.41
N HIS A 249 -13.79 -18.85 3.29
CA HIS A 249 -14.70 -18.13 2.41
C HIS A 249 -15.95 -18.96 2.16
N HIS A 250 -17.12 -18.40 2.48
CA HIS A 250 -18.41 -19.04 2.21
C HIS A 250 -19.33 -18.10 1.44
N TYR A 251 -19.66 -18.47 0.21
CA TYR A 251 -20.53 -17.73 -0.70
C TYR A 251 -21.82 -18.52 -0.90
N TYR A 252 -22.89 -18.16 -0.21
CA TYR A 252 -24.17 -18.87 -0.28
C TYR A 252 -25.20 -18.21 -1.20
N ARG A 253 -24.90 -16.98 -1.68
CA ARG A 253 -25.65 -16.23 -2.70
C ARG A 253 -24.70 -15.34 -3.48
N THR A 254 -25.16 -14.77 -4.57
CA THR A 254 -24.39 -13.81 -5.39
C THR A 254 -23.98 -12.56 -4.56
N THR A 255 -24.82 -12.15 -3.61
CA THR A 255 -24.62 -10.99 -2.74
C THR A 255 -24.37 -11.38 -1.29
N GLY A 256 -24.62 -12.65 -0.92
CA GLY A 256 -24.51 -13.16 0.45
C GLY A 256 -23.25 -13.99 0.67
N PHE A 257 -22.42 -13.57 1.62
CA PHE A 257 -21.21 -14.29 1.99
C PHE A 257 -20.79 -14.00 3.43
N TRP A 258 -19.99 -14.89 3.97
CA TRP A 258 -19.11 -14.57 5.10
C TRP A 258 -17.70 -15.04 4.83
N ARG A 259 -16.73 -14.37 5.43
CA ARG A 259 -15.33 -14.75 5.38
C ARG A 259 -14.64 -14.48 6.71
N LEU A 260 -13.70 -15.37 7.03
CA LEU A 260 -12.77 -15.21 8.14
C LEU A 260 -11.37 -15.14 7.55
N HIS A 261 -10.55 -14.22 8.03
CA HIS A 261 -9.17 -14.09 7.62
C HIS A 261 -8.27 -13.90 8.84
N VAL A 262 -7.20 -14.67 8.89
CA VAL A 262 -6.15 -14.57 9.91
C VAL A 262 -4.84 -14.24 9.20
N TYR A 263 -4.13 -13.27 9.72
CA TYR A 263 -2.81 -12.86 9.25
C TYR A 263 -1.85 -12.82 10.41
N ASN A 264 -0.68 -13.43 10.25
CA ASN A 264 0.42 -13.30 11.20
C ASN A 264 1.71 -12.95 10.45
N TYR A 265 2.44 -11.99 11.00
CA TYR A 265 3.77 -11.60 10.54
C TYR A 265 4.69 -11.52 11.74
N HIS A 266 5.80 -12.25 11.69
CA HIS A 266 6.88 -12.19 12.66
C HIS A 266 8.18 -11.82 11.96
N SER A 267 8.95 -10.87 12.50
CA SER A 267 10.25 -10.52 11.96
C SER A 267 11.26 -10.14 13.03
N GLU A 268 12.51 -10.44 12.72
CA GLU A 268 13.71 -9.90 13.34
C GLU A 268 14.53 -9.21 12.28
N ARG A 269 14.91 -7.94 12.52
CA ARG A 269 15.69 -7.17 11.54
C ARG A 269 16.65 -6.19 12.20
N GLY A 270 17.76 -5.93 11.50
CA GLY A 270 18.58 -4.77 11.75
C GLY A 270 17.88 -3.48 11.28
N VAL A 271 18.14 -2.39 11.96
CA VAL A 271 17.68 -1.05 11.56
C VAL A 271 18.93 -0.25 11.16
N PRO A 272 19.26 -0.20 9.86
CA PRO A 272 20.43 0.52 9.42
C PRO A 272 20.16 2.02 9.56
N GLY A 273 20.83 2.68 10.52
CA GLY A 273 20.68 4.09 10.78
C GLY A 273 21.26 5.00 9.69
N ALA A 274 21.00 6.29 9.76
CA ALA A 274 21.63 7.29 8.89
C ALA A 274 23.15 7.30 9.07
N ILE A 275 23.90 7.43 7.96
CA ILE A 275 25.36 7.57 8.01
C ILE A 275 25.70 9.06 8.06
N VAL A 276 25.97 9.58 9.25
CA VAL A 276 26.27 10.99 9.47
C VAL A 276 27.68 11.13 10.05
N ASN A 277 28.51 12.00 9.46
CA ASN A 277 29.87 12.28 9.93
C ASN A 277 30.75 11.03 10.09
N ASN A 278 30.63 10.06 9.17
CA ASN A 278 31.31 8.77 9.24
C ASN A 278 30.95 7.94 10.49
N VAL A 279 29.78 8.19 11.09
CA VAL A 279 29.24 7.37 12.18
C VAL A 279 28.31 6.33 11.57
N TRP A 280 28.68 5.07 11.75
CA TRP A 280 27.95 3.90 11.30
C TRP A 280 27.16 3.34 12.48
N ARG A 281 25.86 3.16 12.29
CA ARG A 281 24.96 2.64 13.31
C ARG A 281 24.66 1.19 13.03
N ASN A 282 25.22 0.29 13.83
CA ASN A 282 25.08 -1.15 13.66
C ASN A 282 24.43 -1.84 14.87
N GLY A 283 24.09 -1.08 15.91
CA GLY A 283 23.57 -1.58 17.18
C GLY A 283 22.05 -1.50 17.33
N GLU A 284 21.33 -1.13 16.28
CA GLU A 284 19.86 -0.99 16.33
C GLU A 284 19.19 -2.26 15.80
N ARG A 285 18.28 -2.85 16.58
CA ARG A 285 17.54 -4.07 16.24
C ARG A 285 16.05 -3.86 16.48
N LEU A 286 15.22 -4.51 15.66
CA LEU A 286 13.77 -4.45 15.74
C LEU A 286 13.16 -5.86 15.57
N TRP A 287 12.31 -6.23 16.51
CA TRP A 287 11.47 -7.43 16.46
C TRP A 287 10.02 -6.99 16.37
N ASP A 288 9.30 -7.54 15.43
CA ASP A 288 7.86 -7.32 15.26
C ASP A 288 7.11 -8.65 15.28
N ASN A 289 5.94 -8.65 15.92
CA ASN A 289 4.95 -9.71 15.77
C ASN A 289 3.57 -9.08 15.64
N ASN A 290 2.96 -9.25 14.47
CA ASN A 290 1.68 -8.66 14.13
C ASN A 290 0.68 -9.77 13.82
N LEU A 291 -0.36 -9.88 14.62
CA LEU A 291 -1.47 -10.81 14.42
C LEU A 291 -2.76 -10.04 14.26
N PHE A 292 -3.52 -10.32 13.23
CA PHE A 292 -4.92 -9.89 13.19
C PHE A 292 -5.86 -11.00 12.68
N VAL A 293 -7.05 -10.99 13.25
CA VAL A 293 -8.17 -11.84 12.85
C VAL A 293 -9.29 -10.91 12.40
N GLN A 294 -9.80 -11.14 11.20
CA GLN A 294 -10.87 -10.36 10.59
C GLN A 294 -12.04 -11.27 10.23
N ALA A 295 -13.25 -10.85 10.56
CA ALA A 295 -14.48 -11.48 10.13
C ALA A 295 -15.35 -10.48 9.37
N GLN A 296 -15.93 -10.92 8.28
CA GLN A 296 -16.87 -10.15 7.50
C GLN A 296 -18.08 -10.99 7.17
N TRP A 297 -19.26 -10.39 7.32
CA TRP A 297 -20.52 -10.92 6.83
C TRP A 297 -21.25 -9.86 6.03
N GLN A 298 -21.86 -10.27 4.92
CA GLN A 298 -22.67 -9.39 4.08
C GLN A 298 -23.85 -10.19 3.51
N ASP A 299 -25.00 -9.55 3.45
CA ASP A 299 -26.17 -10.07 2.75
C ASP A 299 -27.03 -8.94 2.17
N GLU A 300 -27.93 -9.32 1.26
CA GLU A 300 -28.90 -8.44 0.65
C GLU A 300 -30.31 -8.96 0.86
N TRP A 301 -31.19 -8.09 1.35
CA TRP A 301 -32.57 -8.37 1.68
C TRP A 301 -33.50 -7.70 0.67
N PHE A 302 -34.49 -8.44 0.18
CA PHE A 302 -35.51 -7.93 -0.73
C PHE A 302 -34.96 -7.25 -2.01
N GLY A 303 -33.72 -7.57 -2.42
CA GLY A 303 -33.07 -6.98 -3.59
C GLY A 303 -32.78 -5.48 -3.49
N ARG A 304 -32.93 -4.86 -2.33
CA ARG A 304 -32.79 -3.40 -2.12
C ARG A 304 -32.08 -2.99 -0.83
N TRP A 305 -31.99 -3.86 0.14
CA TRP A 305 -31.37 -3.55 1.42
C TRP A 305 -30.15 -4.43 1.62
N SER A 306 -28.99 -3.83 1.63
CA SER A 306 -27.71 -4.52 1.88
C SER A 306 -27.22 -4.23 3.29
N THR A 307 -26.79 -5.26 4.00
CA THR A 307 -26.20 -5.17 5.34
C THR A 307 -24.82 -5.76 5.32
N ARG A 308 -23.86 -5.10 5.99
CA ARG A 308 -22.49 -5.58 6.17
C ARG A 308 -22.08 -5.45 7.63
N VAL A 309 -21.49 -6.51 8.16
CA VAL A 309 -20.88 -6.53 9.50
C VAL A 309 -19.41 -6.86 9.34
N LEU A 310 -18.57 -6.06 9.97
CA LEU A 310 -17.11 -6.26 10.00
C LEU A 310 -16.68 -6.37 11.46
N ALA A 311 -15.79 -7.30 11.77
CA ALA A 311 -15.16 -7.41 13.06
C ALA A 311 -13.66 -7.66 12.90
N LYS A 312 -12.83 -7.08 13.77
CA LYS A 312 -11.39 -7.33 13.82
C LYS A 312 -10.90 -7.35 15.26
N TYR A 313 -9.99 -8.28 15.52
CA TYR A 313 -9.10 -8.22 16.67
C TYR A 313 -7.66 -8.21 16.16
N ALA A 314 -6.81 -7.34 16.70
CA ALA A 314 -5.40 -7.32 16.37
C ALA A 314 -4.55 -7.24 17.63
N TYR A 315 -3.39 -7.88 17.59
CA TYR A 315 -2.33 -7.81 18.58
C TYR A 315 -1.00 -7.55 17.87
N ASP A 316 -0.37 -6.43 18.21
CA ASP A 316 0.92 -6.03 17.68
C ASP A 316 1.93 -5.95 18.82
N TYR A 317 3.05 -6.65 18.68
CA TYR A 317 4.21 -6.57 19.55
C TYR A 317 5.36 -5.98 18.76
N THR A 318 6.04 -5.00 19.35
CA THR A 318 7.26 -4.41 18.81
C THR A 318 8.27 -4.29 19.92
N HIS A 319 9.48 -4.81 19.71
CA HIS A 319 10.61 -4.67 20.58
C HIS A 319 11.74 -3.96 19.83
N TYR A 320 12.18 -2.82 20.34
CA TYR A 320 13.26 -2.03 19.77
C TYR A 320 14.40 -1.93 20.75
N GLN A 321 15.60 -2.28 20.29
CA GLN A 321 16.84 -2.15 21.04
C GLN A 321 17.84 -1.29 20.29
N ASN A 322 18.55 -0.44 21.04
CA ASN A 322 19.68 0.32 20.56
C ASN A 322 20.77 0.35 21.64
N TYR A 323 21.88 -0.29 21.36
CA TYR A 323 23.07 -0.31 22.23
C TYR A 323 24.27 0.38 21.57
N GLU A 324 24.02 1.24 20.58
CA GLU A 324 25.08 1.99 19.93
C GLU A 324 25.77 2.92 20.94
N GLN A 325 27.09 2.78 21.10
CA GLN A 325 27.87 3.48 22.14
C GLN A 325 27.81 5.00 22.04
N ARG A 326 27.49 5.55 20.85
CA ARG A 326 27.43 6.98 20.57
C ARG A 326 26.03 7.57 20.66
N LEU A 327 25.05 6.77 21.01
CA LEU A 327 23.63 7.17 21.16
C LEU A 327 23.19 6.86 22.61
N LEU A 328 22.09 7.46 23.01
CA LEU A 328 21.40 7.04 24.23
C LEU A 328 20.89 5.61 24.04
N PRO A 329 21.29 4.67 24.91
CA PRO A 329 20.80 3.32 24.80
C PRO A 329 19.29 3.27 24.95
N SER A 330 18.63 2.35 24.26
CA SER A 330 17.18 2.13 24.34
C SER A 330 16.89 0.63 24.36
N ASN A 331 15.92 0.25 25.15
CA ASN A 331 15.37 -1.10 25.17
C ASN A 331 13.88 -0.97 25.50
N ASN A 332 13.05 -0.94 24.45
CA ASN A 332 11.64 -0.57 24.56
C ASN A 332 10.76 -1.66 23.97
N GLU A 333 9.74 -2.06 24.71
CA GLU A 333 8.71 -2.99 24.27
C GLU A 333 7.35 -2.29 24.20
N TYR A 334 6.64 -2.54 23.12
CA TYR A 334 5.30 -2.01 22.87
C TYR A 334 4.34 -3.14 22.52
N ARG A 335 3.24 -3.24 23.25
CA ARG A 335 2.18 -4.21 23.01
C ARG A 335 0.90 -3.46 22.73
N GLN A 336 0.38 -3.56 21.52
CA GLN A 336 -0.85 -2.93 21.11
C GLN A 336 -1.95 -3.98 20.96
N GLN A 337 -3.17 -3.62 21.35
CA GLN A 337 -4.37 -4.42 21.12
C GLN A 337 -5.42 -3.55 20.46
N GLU A 338 -6.15 -4.12 19.53
CA GLU A 338 -7.26 -3.46 18.84
C GLU A 338 -8.45 -4.40 18.78
N ALA A 339 -9.62 -3.89 19.16
CA ALA A 339 -10.90 -4.52 18.87
C ALA A 339 -11.73 -3.55 18.04
N TYR A 340 -12.26 -3.99 16.91
CA TYR A 340 -13.05 -3.19 15.98
C TYR A 340 -14.31 -3.91 15.56
N LEU A 341 -15.42 -3.18 15.51
CA LEU A 341 -16.73 -3.62 15.03
C LEU A 341 -17.35 -2.55 14.15
N SER A 342 -17.92 -2.96 13.02
CA SER A 342 -18.65 -2.09 12.10
C SER A 342 -19.97 -2.72 11.68
N PHE A 343 -20.99 -1.88 11.58
CA PHE A 343 -22.31 -2.24 11.10
C PHE A 343 -22.75 -1.21 10.07
N ALA A 344 -22.82 -1.61 8.80
CA ALA A 344 -23.19 -0.76 7.69
C ALA A 344 -24.45 -1.28 6.99
N ASN A 345 -25.35 -0.35 6.64
CA ASN A 345 -26.56 -0.62 5.89
C ASN A 345 -26.67 0.32 4.71
N LYS A 346 -27.09 -0.21 3.57
CA LYS A 346 -27.44 0.54 2.37
C LYS A 346 -28.84 0.16 1.93
N VAL A 347 -29.65 1.13 1.62
CA VAL A 347 -31.00 0.96 1.07
C VAL A 347 -31.09 1.66 -0.26
N GLN A 348 -31.50 0.93 -1.32
CA GLN A 348 -31.87 1.50 -2.59
C GLN A 348 -33.34 1.97 -2.52
N VAL A 349 -33.52 3.29 -2.29
CA VAL A 349 -34.84 3.90 -2.15
C VAL A 349 -35.56 3.89 -3.49
N PHE A 350 -34.86 4.33 -4.55
CA PHE A 350 -35.27 4.26 -5.95
C PHE A 350 -34.09 3.76 -6.78
N ASN A 351 -34.31 3.35 -8.03
CA ASN A 351 -33.25 2.90 -8.91
C ASN A 351 -32.15 3.95 -9.17
N TRP A 352 -32.43 5.22 -8.85
CA TRP A 352 -31.52 6.35 -9.01
C TRP A 352 -31.07 6.95 -7.69
N TRP A 353 -31.54 6.45 -6.51
CA TRP A 353 -31.25 7.00 -5.20
C TRP A 353 -30.95 5.93 -4.17
N ASP A 354 -29.74 5.96 -3.63
CA ASP A 354 -29.27 5.09 -2.56
C ASP A 354 -29.00 5.90 -1.27
N LEU A 355 -29.30 5.31 -0.13
CA LEU A 355 -28.96 5.80 1.21
C LEU A 355 -28.11 4.79 1.93
N SER A 356 -27.10 5.24 2.68
CA SER A 356 -26.28 4.38 3.54
C SER A 356 -26.07 5.02 4.91
N VAL A 357 -26.12 4.19 5.94
CA VAL A 357 -25.77 4.55 7.31
C VAL A 357 -24.85 3.48 7.87
N ALA A 358 -23.76 3.90 8.51
CA ALA A 358 -22.86 2.96 9.17
C ALA A 358 -22.42 3.49 10.53
N TYR A 359 -22.23 2.58 11.48
CA TYR A 359 -21.67 2.83 12.78
C TYR A 359 -20.48 1.91 13.03
N ASP A 360 -19.39 2.50 13.49
CA ASP A 360 -18.16 1.77 13.83
C ASP A 360 -17.74 2.10 15.26
N TYR A 361 -17.25 1.09 15.95
CA TYR A 361 -16.62 1.19 17.25
C TYR A 361 -15.23 0.57 17.21
N GLN A 362 -14.26 1.23 17.85
CA GLN A 362 -12.92 0.70 18.01
C GLN A 362 -12.39 1.00 19.42
N TYR A 363 -11.76 -0.01 19.99
CA TYR A 363 -10.94 0.12 21.18
C TYR A 363 -9.47 -0.15 20.83
N ASN A 364 -8.57 0.76 21.22
CA ASN A 364 -7.13 0.58 21.13
C ASN A 364 -6.53 0.65 22.52
N ALA A 365 -5.62 -0.27 22.82
CA ALA A 365 -4.79 -0.25 24.00
C ALA A 365 -3.32 -0.30 23.62
N LEU A 366 -2.48 0.42 24.36
CA LEU A 366 -1.01 0.38 24.28
C LEU A 366 -0.48 0.11 25.67
N LEU A 367 0.34 -0.93 25.79
CA LEU A 367 1.20 -1.19 26.96
C LEU A 367 2.65 -0.93 26.54
N LYS A 368 3.33 -0.10 27.32
CA LYS A 368 4.71 0.35 27.05
C LYS A 368 5.62 -0.02 28.21
N ASP A 369 6.74 -0.63 27.89
CA ASP A 369 7.86 -0.89 28.79
C ASP A 369 9.14 -0.27 28.19
N GLU A 370 9.77 0.64 28.92
CA GLU A 370 11.05 1.28 28.58
C GLU A 370 12.07 0.92 29.64
N TRP A 371 12.77 -0.18 29.44
CA TRP A 371 13.61 -0.82 30.47
C TRP A 371 14.74 0.04 30.95
N ILE A 372 15.35 0.88 30.10
CA ILE A 372 16.46 1.75 30.46
C ILE A 372 15.98 2.97 31.24
N SER A 373 14.80 3.49 30.91
CA SER A 373 14.18 4.62 31.63
C SER A 373 13.48 4.19 32.91
N GLY A 374 13.39 2.89 33.19
CA GLY A 374 12.68 2.34 34.33
C GLY A 374 11.16 2.47 34.28
N ILE A 375 10.60 2.81 33.14
CA ILE A 375 9.14 2.89 32.92
C ILE A 375 8.63 1.50 32.57
N THR A 376 7.79 0.93 33.40
CA THR A 376 7.22 -0.42 33.18
C THR A 376 5.72 -0.39 33.34
N ASN A 377 5.01 -1.21 32.52
CA ASN A 377 3.56 -1.38 32.56
C ASN A 377 2.75 -0.08 32.36
N GLU A 378 3.30 0.92 31.67
CA GLU A 378 2.53 2.12 31.37
C GLU A 378 1.44 1.82 30.32
N ARG A 379 0.19 2.13 30.64
CA ARG A 379 -0.98 1.74 29.84
C ARG A 379 -1.74 2.95 29.35
N PHE A 380 -2.10 2.90 28.06
CA PHE A 380 -2.95 3.89 27.41
C PHE A 380 -4.09 3.18 26.71
N GLY A 381 -5.28 3.80 26.71
CA GLY A 381 -6.46 3.29 26.05
C GLY A 381 -7.20 4.37 25.29
N ARG A 382 -7.89 3.98 24.22
CA ARG A 382 -8.70 4.89 23.40
C ARG A 382 -9.95 4.17 22.93
N HIS A 383 -11.10 4.79 23.16
CA HIS A 383 -12.37 4.45 22.54
C HIS A 383 -12.66 5.42 21.41
N SER A 384 -13.03 4.91 20.26
CA SER A 384 -13.36 5.71 19.09
C SER A 384 -14.69 5.27 18.50
N HIS A 385 -15.55 6.24 18.20
CA HIS A 385 -16.87 6.03 17.64
C HIS A 385 -16.98 6.82 16.34
N TRP A 386 -17.47 6.18 15.30
CA TRP A 386 -17.78 6.80 14.02
C TRP A 386 -19.23 6.50 13.65
N LEU A 387 -19.95 7.52 13.23
CA LEU A 387 -21.28 7.39 12.64
C LEU A 387 -21.28 8.12 11.31
N SER A 388 -21.61 7.42 10.24
CA SER A 388 -21.69 8.02 8.91
C SER A 388 -23.10 7.91 8.34
N ALA A 389 -23.48 8.96 7.61
CA ALA A 389 -24.62 8.93 6.72
C ALA A 389 -24.17 9.38 5.32
N ALA A 390 -24.57 8.63 4.31
CA ALA A 390 -24.21 8.92 2.93
C ALA A 390 -25.39 8.70 2.00
N THR A 391 -25.44 9.47 0.91
CA THR A 391 -26.44 9.36 -0.15
C THR A 391 -25.78 9.39 -1.50
N ALA A 392 -26.33 8.64 -2.47
CA ALA A 392 -25.87 8.64 -3.84
C ALA A 392 -27.05 8.79 -4.80
N PHE A 393 -26.90 9.68 -5.76
CA PHE A 393 -27.85 9.93 -6.84
C PHE A 393 -27.21 9.52 -8.18
N ASN A 394 -27.86 8.62 -8.89
CA ASN A 394 -27.43 8.11 -10.19
C ASN A 394 -28.48 8.49 -11.25
N ILE A 395 -28.31 9.65 -11.89
CA ILE A 395 -29.24 10.17 -12.88
C ILE A 395 -28.84 9.67 -14.27
N LYS A 396 -29.43 8.54 -14.65
CA LYS A 396 -29.09 7.83 -15.90
C LYS A 396 -27.58 7.58 -15.97
N GLU A 397 -27.00 7.73 -17.17
CA GLU A 397 -25.55 7.57 -17.40
C GLU A 397 -24.78 8.92 -17.35
N TYR A 398 -25.50 10.04 -17.18
CA TYR A 398 -24.94 11.38 -17.34
C TYR A 398 -24.38 11.95 -16.06
N LEU A 399 -25.04 11.75 -14.93
CA LEU A 399 -24.74 12.45 -13.69
C LEU A 399 -24.80 11.52 -12.50
N ARG A 400 -23.73 11.57 -11.70
CA ARG A 400 -23.67 10.93 -10.39
C ARG A 400 -23.24 11.94 -9.36
N MET A 401 -23.91 11.93 -8.25
CA MET A 401 -23.63 12.78 -7.11
C MET A 401 -23.62 11.94 -5.85
N GLN A 402 -22.70 12.22 -4.96
CA GLN A 402 -22.68 11.61 -3.63
C GLN A 402 -22.44 12.68 -2.60
N ALA A 403 -23.10 12.56 -1.46
CA ALA A 403 -22.85 13.38 -0.29
C ALA A 403 -22.70 12.46 0.92
N SER A 404 -21.80 12.80 1.81
CA SER A 404 -21.58 12.06 3.05
C SER A 404 -21.27 13.01 4.20
N VAL A 405 -21.62 12.60 5.40
CA VAL A 405 -21.17 13.23 6.64
C VAL A 405 -20.70 12.13 7.58
N LEU A 406 -19.52 12.34 8.17
CA LEU A 406 -18.97 11.48 9.20
C LEU A 406 -18.90 12.24 10.51
N MET A 407 -19.49 11.69 11.57
CA MET A 407 -19.29 12.09 12.94
C MET A 407 -18.21 11.22 13.57
N THR A 408 -17.23 11.84 14.20
CA THR A 408 -16.15 11.15 14.94
C THR A 408 -16.12 11.65 16.37
N ALA A 409 -16.17 10.73 17.34
CA ALA A 409 -16.01 10.99 18.77
C ALA A 409 -14.94 10.07 19.34
N VAL A 410 -14.00 10.64 20.09
CA VAL A 410 -12.84 9.92 20.65
C VAL A 410 -12.78 10.18 22.15
N GLN A 411 -12.46 9.14 22.91
CA GLN A 411 -12.19 9.20 24.33
C GLN A 411 -10.84 8.55 24.61
N ASN A 412 -9.89 9.33 25.08
CA ASN A 412 -8.60 8.83 25.53
C ASN A 412 -8.71 8.39 27.00
N HIS A 413 -7.78 7.53 27.42
CA HIS A 413 -7.71 7.04 28.79
C HIS A 413 -7.71 8.20 29.81
N GLN A 414 -8.56 8.09 30.83
CA GLN A 414 -8.73 9.09 31.90
C GLN A 414 -9.20 10.49 31.44
N SER A 415 -9.64 10.64 30.21
CA SER A 415 -10.16 11.88 29.68
C SER A 415 -11.67 11.78 29.39
N PRO A 416 -12.43 12.89 29.48
CA PRO A 416 -13.80 12.86 28.98
C PRO A 416 -13.81 12.63 27.45
N ILE A 417 -14.97 12.22 26.94
CA ILE A 417 -15.16 12.08 25.49
C ILE A 417 -15.03 13.46 24.84
N ASP A 418 -14.26 13.53 23.76
CA ASP A 418 -14.08 14.77 22.98
C ASP A 418 -15.40 15.20 22.34
N LYS A 419 -15.56 16.50 22.11
CA LYS A 419 -16.70 17.01 21.34
C LYS A 419 -16.72 16.37 19.95
N PRO A 420 -17.85 15.78 19.52
CA PRO A 420 -17.96 15.17 18.22
C PRO A 420 -17.53 16.10 17.08
N LYS A 421 -16.74 15.58 16.13
CA LYS A 421 -16.30 16.28 14.95
C LYS A 421 -17.06 15.77 13.73
N PHE A 422 -17.55 16.71 12.91
CA PHE A 422 -18.28 16.40 11.70
C PHE A 422 -17.44 16.72 10.48
N THR A 423 -17.32 15.77 9.56
CA THR A 423 -16.56 15.93 8.31
C THR A 423 -17.48 15.65 7.12
N PRO A 424 -17.85 16.68 6.34
CA PRO A 424 -18.63 16.52 5.12
C PRO A 424 -17.74 16.06 3.95
N GLY A 425 -18.38 15.35 3.01
CA GLY A 425 -17.84 15.02 1.71
C GLY A 425 -18.92 15.17 0.63
N VAL A 426 -18.57 15.77 -0.49
CA VAL A 426 -19.46 15.90 -1.67
C VAL A 426 -18.65 15.51 -2.90
N PHE A 427 -19.24 14.68 -3.74
CA PHE A 427 -18.61 14.10 -4.91
C PHE A 427 -19.53 14.20 -6.10
N PHE A 428 -18.96 14.44 -7.26
CA PHE A 428 -19.68 14.69 -8.49
C PHE A 428 -18.95 14.04 -9.66
N SER A 429 -19.70 13.36 -10.54
CA SER A 429 -19.21 12.84 -11.81
C SER A 429 -20.22 13.17 -12.92
N PHE A 430 -19.75 13.84 -13.94
CA PHE A 430 -20.54 14.25 -15.09
C PHE A 430 -19.97 13.64 -16.38
N ARG A 431 -20.81 12.98 -17.17
CA ARG A 431 -20.51 12.38 -18.46
C ARG A 431 -21.35 13.06 -19.53
N PRO A 432 -20.81 14.07 -20.23
CA PRO A 432 -21.58 14.83 -21.21
C PRO A 432 -22.06 13.97 -22.40
N TYR A 433 -21.29 12.99 -22.75
CA TYR A 433 -21.56 12.11 -23.91
C TYR A 433 -21.39 10.64 -23.50
N PRO A 434 -22.47 9.92 -23.14
CA PRO A 434 -22.38 8.50 -22.69
C PRO A 434 -21.75 7.55 -23.70
N LYS A 435 -21.82 7.87 -25.01
CA LYS A 435 -21.16 7.09 -26.07
C LYS A 435 -19.64 7.25 -26.10
N ILE A 436 -19.13 8.34 -25.50
CA ILE A 436 -17.70 8.61 -25.34
C ILE A 436 -17.45 8.49 -23.85
N ASP A 437 -16.63 7.55 -23.42
CA ASP A 437 -16.28 7.39 -22.00
C ASP A 437 -15.37 8.54 -21.55
N LEU A 438 -15.94 9.74 -21.50
CA LEU A 438 -15.35 10.99 -21.03
C LEU A 438 -16.10 11.44 -19.79
N SER A 439 -15.42 11.59 -18.67
CA SER A 439 -15.99 12.03 -17.40
C SER A 439 -15.24 13.21 -16.81
N LEU A 440 -15.98 14.14 -16.24
CA LEU A 440 -15.50 15.21 -15.37
C LEU A 440 -15.90 14.85 -13.94
N ASN A 441 -14.92 14.59 -13.09
CA ASN A 441 -15.10 14.20 -11.71
C ASN A 441 -14.61 15.34 -10.82
N ALA A 442 -15.35 15.66 -9.76
CA ALA A 442 -14.94 16.68 -8.80
C ALA A 442 -15.36 16.25 -7.39
N PHE A 443 -14.56 16.63 -6.39
CA PHE A 443 -14.97 16.46 -5.01
C PHE A 443 -14.44 17.53 -4.06
N TYR A 444 -15.20 17.71 -2.99
CA TYR A 444 -14.79 18.36 -1.76
C TYR A 444 -14.92 17.39 -0.61
N LYS A 445 -13.89 17.29 0.25
CA LYS A 445 -13.89 16.42 1.42
C LYS A 445 -13.14 17.05 2.57
N GLN A 446 -13.63 16.80 3.79
CA GLN A 446 -12.89 17.06 5.02
C GLN A 446 -12.53 15.74 5.71
N SER A 447 -11.38 15.70 6.38
CA SER A 447 -10.96 14.57 7.23
C SER A 447 -10.22 15.07 8.46
N TYR A 448 -10.45 14.40 9.60
CA TYR A 448 -9.72 14.63 10.84
C TYR A 448 -8.71 13.53 11.10
N ARG A 449 -7.53 13.93 11.58
CA ARG A 449 -6.54 13.03 12.13
C ARG A 449 -6.38 13.31 13.61
N TYR A 450 -6.74 12.34 14.45
CA TYR A 450 -6.48 12.43 15.88
C TYR A 450 -5.01 12.15 16.19
N PRO A 451 -4.41 12.80 17.21
CA PRO A 451 -3.03 12.54 17.65
C PRO A 451 -2.87 11.06 18.02
N THR A 452 -1.72 10.49 17.67
CA THR A 452 -1.37 9.10 18.01
C THR A 452 -0.97 9.00 19.48
N PHE A 453 -0.81 7.78 19.99
CA PHE A 453 -0.29 7.62 21.36
C PHE A 453 1.12 8.17 21.50
N ASN A 454 1.97 8.05 20.50
CA ASN A 454 3.30 8.67 20.52
C ASN A 454 3.23 10.20 20.50
N ASP A 455 2.32 10.79 19.71
CA ASP A 455 2.12 12.25 19.69
C ASP A 455 1.74 12.77 21.09
N LEU A 456 0.94 12.01 21.85
CA LEU A 456 0.43 12.42 23.16
C LEU A 456 1.33 12.03 24.33
N TYR A 457 1.90 10.82 24.32
CA TYR A 457 2.43 10.14 25.50
C TYR A 457 3.86 9.61 25.34
N TYR A 458 4.55 9.89 24.23
CA TYR A 458 5.95 9.47 24.12
C TYR A 458 6.81 10.22 25.15
N THR A 459 7.61 9.51 25.92
CA THR A 459 8.26 9.98 27.16
C THR A 459 9.01 11.26 26.88
N ASP A 460 9.55 11.88 26.35
CA ASP A 460 10.23 13.20 26.24
C ASP A 460 9.65 14.12 25.15
N LEU A 461 8.80 13.58 24.26
CA LEU A 461 8.36 14.26 23.04
C LEU A 461 6.86 14.53 23.03
N GLY A 462 6.08 13.70 23.73
CA GLY A 462 4.62 13.73 23.71
C GLY A 462 4.03 15.02 24.31
N ASN A 463 2.85 15.39 23.80
CA ASN A 463 2.11 16.54 24.31
C ASN A 463 0.61 16.18 24.39
N ALA A 464 0.13 16.02 25.60
CA ALA A 464 -1.26 15.65 25.86
C ALA A 464 -2.29 16.70 25.43
N ASN A 465 -1.88 17.94 25.15
CA ASN A 465 -2.74 19.05 24.76
C ASN A 465 -2.90 19.20 23.23
N LEU A 466 -2.47 18.23 22.44
CA LEU A 466 -2.57 18.30 21.00
C LEU A 466 -4.04 18.23 20.53
N ARG A 467 -4.36 19.09 19.57
CA ARG A 467 -5.65 19.07 18.85
C ARG A 467 -5.56 18.19 17.62
N PRO A 468 -6.69 17.61 17.18
CA PRO A 468 -6.75 16.90 15.89
C PRO A 468 -6.41 17.82 14.71
N GLU A 469 -5.67 17.28 13.74
CA GLU A 469 -5.43 17.93 12.45
C GLU A 469 -6.71 17.89 11.59
N LEU A 470 -6.94 18.95 10.84
CA LEU A 470 -8.02 19.03 9.86
C LEU A 470 -7.45 19.18 8.44
N ALA A 471 -7.73 18.22 7.59
CA ALA A 471 -7.45 18.31 6.16
C ALA A 471 -8.71 18.64 5.35
N ARG A 472 -8.62 19.65 4.48
CA ARG A 472 -9.64 20.00 3.49
C ARG A 472 -9.09 19.74 2.10
N GLN A 473 -9.84 18.98 1.31
CA GLN A 473 -9.42 18.51 0.00
C GLN A 473 -10.40 18.98 -1.08
N HIS A 474 -9.87 19.45 -2.18
CA HIS A 474 -10.59 19.76 -3.41
C HIS A 474 -9.87 19.07 -4.56
N SER A 475 -10.58 18.43 -5.44
CA SER A 475 -10.00 17.81 -6.64
C SER A 475 -10.97 17.90 -7.81
N VAL A 476 -10.43 18.15 -8.99
CA VAL A 476 -11.13 18.06 -10.27
C VAL A 476 -10.32 17.17 -11.19
N GLU A 477 -10.94 16.18 -11.79
CA GLU A 477 -10.31 15.20 -12.68
C GLU A 477 -11.09 15.10 -13.99
N LEU A 478 -10.37 15.15 -15.09
CA LEU A 478 -10.87 14.79 -16.42
C LEU A 478 -10.34 13.40 -16.75
N ALA A 479 -11.22 12.47 -17.07
CA ALA A 479 -10.85 11.11 -17.42
C ALA A 479 -11.52 10.70 -18.74
N TYR A 480 -10.75 10.00 -19.57
CA TYR A 480 -11.19 9.48 -20.86
C TYR A 480 -10.74 8.03 -21.02
N ARG A 481 -11.64 7.18 -21.52
CA ARG A 481 -11.30 5.80 -21.89
C ARG A 481 -11.87 5.46 -23.27
N LYS A 482 -11.09 4.71 -24.01
CA LYS A 482 -11.53 4.11 -25.28
C LYS A 482 -11.00 2.70 -25.39
N THR A 483 -11.90 1.76 -25.48
CA THR A 483 -11.59 0.33 -25.69
C THR A 483 -12.07 -0.08 -27.09
N ASP A 484 -11.19 -0.74 -27.81
CA ASP A 484 -11.43 -1.36 -29.12
C ASP A 484 -10.80 -2.76 -29.13
N LYS A 485 -11.11 -3.57 -30.13
CA LYS A 485 -10.51 -4.91 -30.31
C LYS A 485 -8.98 -4.89 -30.42
N ARG A 486 -8.39 -3.78 -30.82
CA ARG A 486 -6.95 -3.62 -31.07
C ARG A 486 -6.24 -2.81 -30.00
N TYR A 487 -6.96 -2.04 -29.18
CA TYR A 487 -6.37 -1.20 -28.17
C TYR A 487 -7.32 -0.88 -27.02
N ASP A 488 -6.76 -0.66 -25.85
CA ASP A 488 -7.42 -0.03 -24.70
C ASP A 488 -6.57 1.16 -24.27
N ILE A 489 -7.18 2.35 -24.20
CA ILE A 489 -6.54 3.61 -23.86
C ILE A 489 -7.31 4.24 -22.71
N ALA A 490 -6.65 4.51 -21.58
CA ALA A 490 -7.21 5.23 -20.47
C ALA A 490 -6.29 6.43 -20.12
N LEU A 491 -6.86 7.62 -20.12
CA LEU A 491 -6.17 8.87 -19.82
C LEU A 491 -6.87 9.57 -18.68
N SER A 492 -6.13 10.11 -17.73
CA SER A 492 -6.70 11.03 -16.74
C SER A 492 -5.72 12.12 -16.34
N ALA A 493 -6.27 13.29 -16.04
CA ALA A 493 -5.54 14.42 -15.47
C ALA A 493 -6.37 15.04 -14.36
N SER A 494 -5.77 15.21 -13.18
CA SER A 494 -6.43 15.79 -12.03
C SER A 494 -5.64 16.96 -11.48
N TYR A 495 -6.34 18.06 -11.18
CA TYR A 495 -5.84 19.16 -10.36
C TYR A 495 -6.40 19.01 -8.95
N TYR A 496 -5.57 19.24 -7.94
CA TYR A 496 -6.00 19.23 -6.55
C TYR A 496 -5.44 20.40 -5.74
N TYR A 497 -6.26 20.84 -4.79
CA TYR A 497 -5.91 21.80 -3.77
C TYR A 497 -6.28 21.26 -2.40
N ASN A 498 -5.28 21.10 -1.52
CA ASN A 498 -5.50 20.62 -0.17
C ASN A 498 -4.93 21.62 0.84
N ARG A 499 -5.56 21.69 2.00
CA ARG A 499 -5.07 22.48 3.14
C ARG A 499 -5.15 21.64 4.40
N VAL A 500 -4.02 21.51 5.09
CA VAL A 500 -3.93 20.85 6.40
C VAL A 500 -3.71 21.93 7.45
N THR A 501 -4.59 21.99 8.45
CA THR A 501 -4.53 22.95 9.56
C THR A 501 -4.30 22.20 10.87
N ASP A 502 -3.70 22.87 11.87
CA ASP A 502 -3.29 22.26 13.16
C ASP A 502 -2.37 21.05 12.96
N LYS A 503 -1.53 21.07 11.90
CA LYS A 503 -0.61 19.95 11.61
C LYS A 503 0.30 19.69 12.78
N ILE A 504 0.37 18.43 13.21
CA ILE A 504 1.25 17.99 14.29
C ILE A 504 2.64 17.77 13.73
N ILE A 505 3.62 18.50 14.23
CA ILE A 505 5.02 18.40 13.86
C ILE A 505 5.89 18.30 15.11
N ALA A 506 6.98 17.54 14.97
CA ALA A 506 8.02 17.53 15.97
C ALA A 506 8.81 18.84 15.90
N TYR A 507 8.90 19.54 17.00
CA TYR A 507 9.58 20.82 17.11
C TYR A 507 10.72 20.77 18.13
N PRO A 508 11.92 21.30 17.84
CA PRO A 508 13.04 21.31 18.79
C PRO A 508 12.73 22.20 19.97
N LYS A 509 12.89 21.70 21.19
CA LYS A 509 12.63 22.40 22.43
C LYS A 509 13.93 23.04 22.94
N GLY A 510 14.20 24.29 22.59
CA GLY A 510 15.37 25.06 23.04
C GLY A 510 16.69 24.58 22.42
N GLN A 511 17.82 24.96 23.03
CA GLN A 511 19.18 24.59 22.59
C GLN A 511 19.59 23.13 22.94
N GLN A 512 18.73 22.40 23.63
CA GLN A 512 18.93 20.98 23.90
C GLN A 512 18.28 20.18 22.77
N PHE A 513 18.90 19.07 22.34
CA PHE A 513 18.40 18.15 21.32
C PHE A 513 17.09 17.43 21.72
N ARG A 514 16.20 18.11 22.44
CA ARG A 514 14.87 17.61 22.82
C ARG A 514 13.84 18.18 21.89
N TRP A 515 12.97 17.31 21.43
CA TRP A 515 11.84 17.64 20.54
C TRP A 515 10.56 17.60 21.34
N THR A 516 9.51 18.29 20.89
CA THR A 516 8.15 18.16 21.40
C THR A 516 7.16 18.19 20.24
N MET A 517 6.02 17.57 20.40
CA MET A 517 4.94 17.60 19.40
C MET A 517 4.08 18.84 19.61
N LEU A 518 3.87 19.61 18.56
CA LEU A 518 3.06 20.84 18.58
C LEU A 518 2.12 20.92 17.37
N ASN A 519 0.95 21.54 17.56
CA ASN A 519 0.05 21.93 16.47
C ASN A 519 0.50 23.26 15.85
N LEU A 520 1.58 23.25 15.10
CA LEU A 520 2.18 24.47 14.53
C LEU A 520 1.97 24.60 13.03
N GLY A 521 1.42 23.58 12.36
CA GLY A 521 1.46 23.52 10.91
C GLY A 521 0.17 23.97 10.23
N ASN A 522 0.30 24.93 9.30
CA ASN A 522 -0.64 25.18 8.22
C ASN A 522 0.07 24.86 6.92
N VAL A 523 -0.35 23.81 6.23
CA VAL A 523 0.26 23.40 4.97
C VAL A 523 -0.74 23.58 3.83
N LYS A 524 -0.31 24.27 2.78
CA LYS A 524 -1.05 24.44 1.53
C LYS A 524 -0.41 23.56 0.46
N ILE A 525 -1.23 22.75 -0.19
CA ILE A 525 -0.78 21.77 -1.18
C ILE A 525 -1.55 22.03 -2.48
N ASN A 526 -0.82 22.21 -3.58
CA ASN A 526 -1.37 22.24 -4.92
C ASN A 526 -0.67 21.23 -5.78
N GLY A 527 -1.37 20.57 -6.70
CA GLY A 527 -0.71 19.66 -7.60
C GLY A 527 -1.56 19.24 -8.78
N VAL A 528 -0.87 18.59 -9.72
CA VAL A 528 -1.45 17.98 -10.91
C VAL A 528 -0.94 16.55 -10.98
N ASP A 529 -1.84 15.58 -11.09
CA ASP A 529 -1.53 14.20 -11.41
C ASP A 529 -1.99 13.91 -12.84
N ALA A 530 -1.14 13.32 -13.67
CA ALA A 530 -1.48 12.84 -15.00
C ALA A 530 -1.16 11.35 -15.12
N LYS A 531 -2.08 10.59 -15.73
CA LYS A 531 -1.95 9.16 -15.95
C LYS A 531 -2.33 8.82 -17.37
N ALA A 532 -1.62 7.87 -17.97
CA ALA A 532 -1.96 7.31 -19.27
C ALA A 532 -1.64 5.82 -19.28
N ASP A 533 -2.65 5.00 -19.50
CA ASP A 533 -2.53 3.56 -19.67
C ASP A 533 -2.88 3.21 -21.12
N PHE A 534 -2.00 2.45 -21.78
CA PHE A 534 -2.16 2.00 -23.14
C PHE A 534 -1.97 0.49 -23.19
N SER A 535 -2.89 -0.22 -23.85
CA SER A 535 -2.72 -1.61 -24.22
C SER A 535 -3.02 -1.75 -25.73
N PHE A 536 -2.07 -2.27 -26.47
CA PHE A 536 -2.19 -2.53 -27.90
C PHE A 536 -2.10 -4.03 -28.16
N TYR A 537 -3.17 -4.61 -28.74
CA TYR A 537 -3.24 -6.01 -29.12
C TYR A 537 -2.74 -6.15 -30.56
N LEU A 538 -1.48 -6.58 -30.71
CA LEU A 538 -0.77 -6.68 -31.97
C LEU A 538 -1.01 -8.05 -32.64
N PRO A 539 -0.79 -8.17 -33.98
CA PRO A 539 -0.84 -9.45 -34.66
C PRO A 539 0.08 -10.50 -34.04
N LYS A 540 -0.22 -11.78 -34.24
CA LYS A 540 0.54 -12.93 -33.74
C LYS A 540 0.59 -13.02 -32.21
N ASN A 541 -0.49 -12.61 -31.52
CA ASN A 541 -0.65 -12.69 -30.05
C ASN A 541 0.40 -11.90 -29.24
N PHE A 542 0.88 -10.80 -29.80
CA PHE A 542 1.68 -9.84 -29.04
C PHE A 542 0.77 -8.80 -28.37
N THR A 543 1.09 -8.42 -27.17
CA THR A 543 0.44 -7.32 -26.45
C THR A 543 1.49 -6.34 -25.94
N LEU A 544 1.39 -5.08 -26.34
CA LEU A 544 2.20 -3.98 -25.82
C LEU A 544 1.38 -3.25 -24.77
N ARG A 545 1.90 -3.16 -23.56
CA ARG A 545 1.30 -2.39 -22.45
C ARG A 545 2.24 -1.28 -22.02
N THR A 546 1.67 -0.11 -21.77
CA THR A 546 2.44 1.04 -21.29
C THR A 546 1.62 1.81 -20.28
N ARG A 547 2.19 2.06 -19.11
CA ARG A 547 1.64 2.91 -18.05
C ARG A 547 2.57 4.07 -17.80
N LEU A 548 2.03 5.28 -17.82
CA LEU A 548 2.74 6.53 -17.57
C LEU A 548 2.06 7.24 -16.39
N ASN A 549 2.83 7.64 -15.41
CA ASN A 549 2.36 8.46 -14.30
C ASN A 549 3.29 9.66 -14.13
N TYR A 550 2.70 10.83 -13.91
CA TYR A 550 3.42 12.05 -13.63
C TYR A 550 2.69 12.85 -12.57
N THR A 551 3.43 13.43 -11.64
CA THR A 551 2.93 14.31 -10.59
C THR A 551 3.80 15.55 -10.54
N TYR A 552 3.15 16.72 -10.59
CA TYR A 552 3.69 17.99 -10.15
C TYR A 552 2.99 18.42 -8.88
N GLN A 553 3.74 18.87 -7.86
CA GLN A 553 3.12 19.32 -6.61
C GLN A 553 3.96 20.34 -5.86
N THR A 554 3.27 21.26 -5.21
CA THR A 554 3.82 22.15 -4.20
C THR A 554 3.15 21.87 -2.86
N ALA A 555 3.91 21.73 -1.80
CA ALA A 555 3.40 21.58 -0.45
C ALA A 555 4.18 22.53 0.46
N ILE A 556 3.62 23.70 0.72
CA ILE A 556 4.31 24.80 1.36
C ILE A 556 3.75 25.10 2.75
N ASP A 557 4.64 25.48 3.64
CA ASP A 557 4.27 25.99 4.97
C ASP A 557 3.70 27.42 4.84
N VAL A 558 2.49 27.61 5.35
CA VAL A 558 1.81 28.90 5.42
C VAL A 558 1.35 29.23 6.85
N THR A 559 2.09 28.76 7.84
CA THR A 559 1.74 28.87 9.25
C THR A 559 1.81 30.29 9.74
N ASN A 560 2.95 30.95 9.60
CA ASN A 560 3.18 32.30 10.08
C ASN A 560 3.99 33.08 9.03
N PRO A 561 3.41 34.18 8.47
CA PRO A 561 4.09 34.99 7.46
C PRO A 561 5.43 35.60 7.89
N ASN A 562 5.69 35.67 9.21
CA ASN A 562 6.92 36.22 9.74
C ASN A 562 8.02 35.19 9.97
N ASP A 563 7.71 33.91 9.74
CA ASP A 563 8.69 32.83 9.89
C ASP A 563 9.58 32.72 8.65
N THR A 564 10.84 32.37 8.85
CA THR A 564 11.81 32.14 7.76
C THR A 564 11.42 30.97 6.86
N TYR A 565 10.52 30.11 7.30
CA TYR A 565 10.03 28.94 6.55
C TYR A 565 8.74 29.21 5.75
N TYR A 566 8.16 30.38 5.89
CA TYR A 566 6.92 30.72 5.20
C TYR A 566 7.07 30.62 3.68
N GLY A 567 6.20 29.85 3.05
CA GLY A 567 6.24 29.61 1.61
C GLY A 567 7.25 28.53 1.18
N HIS A 568 8.02 27.94 2.09
CA HIS A 568 8.97 26.87 1.78
C HIS A 568 8.27 25.53 1.63
N GLN A 569 8.83 24.71 0.76
CA GLN A 569 8.39 23.33 0.55
C GLN A 569 8.63 22.48 1.81
N ILE A 570 7.64 21.71 2.22
CA ILE A 570 7.81 20.80 3.37
C ILE A 570 8.82 19.68 3.06
N PRO A 571 9.52 19.14 4.07
CA PRO A 571 10.60 18.19 3.86
C PRO A 571 10.17 16.93 3.08
N TYR A 572 11.09 16.46 2.22
CA TYR A 572 10.98 15.25 1.41
C TYR A 572 9.84 15.23 0.39
N ILE A 573 9.29 16.37 0.02
CA ILE A 573 8.30 16.49 -1.06
C ILE A 573 8.99 16.99 -2.33
N PRO A 574 9.06 16.18 -3.41
CA PRO A 574 9.57 16.61 -4.69
C PRO A 574 8.53 17.46 -5.42
N TRP A 575 8.98 18.45 -6.22
CA TRP A 575 8.08 19.16 -7.15
C TRP A 575 7.61 18.26 -8.28
N HIS A 576 8.51 17.42 -8.80
CA HIS A 576 8.23 16.54 -9.92
C HIS A 576 8.53 15.10 -9.56
N SER A 577 7.63 14.19 -9.90
CA SER A 577 7.87 12.75 -9.82
C SER A 577 7.08 12.03 -10.91
N GLY A 578 7.54 10.85 -11.29
CA GLY A 578 6.82 10.06 -12.27
C GLY A 578 7.38 8.67 -12.44
N SER A 579 6.62 7.85 -13.15
CA SER A 579 7.02 6.49 -13.50
C SER A 579 6.55 6.11 -14.90
N VAL A 580 7.30 5.24 -15.52
CA VAL A 580 6.95 4.59 -16.78
C VAL A 580 7.09 3.09 -16.59
N VAL A 581 6.09 2.32 -16.98
CA VAL A 581 6.17 0.86 -17.11
C VAL A 581 5.79 0.52 -18.53
N ALA A 582 6.67 -0.16 -19.27
CA ALA A 582 6.41 -0.60 -20.63
C ALA A 582 6.72 -2.09 -20.76
N GLY A 583 5.75 -2.89 -21.20
CA GLY A 583 5.88 -4.33 -21.34
C GLY A 583 5.45 -4.82 -22.72
N LEU A 584 6.16 -5.82 -23.22
CA LEU A 584 5.76 -6.57 -24.41
C LEU A 584 5.59 -8.03 -24.02
N ASP A 585 4.38 -8.53 -24.24
CA ASP A 585 3.96 -9.89 -23.93
C ASP A 585 3.70 -10.65 -25.22
N TYR A 586 4.04 -11.92 -25.24
CA TYR A 586 3.72 -12.87 -26.30
C TYR A 586 3.03 -14.10 -25.70
N THR A 587 1.91 -14.49 -26.27
CA THR A 587 1.22 -15.73 -25.90
C THR A 587 1.31 -16.74 -27.02
N SER A 588 1.88 -17.91 -26.73
CA SER A 588 2.00 -19.01 -27.70
C SER A 588 0.64 -19.67 -27.96
N LYS A 589 0.51 -20.46 -29.03
CA LYS A 589 -0.69 -21.27 -29.30
C LYS A 589 -0.95 -22.35 -28.25
N ARG A 590 0.07 -22.72 -27.44
CA ARG A 590 -0.08 -23.67 -26.33
C ARG A 590 -0.53 -23.00 -25.03
N GLY A 591 -0.64 -21.68 -25.00
CA GLY A 591 -0.91 -20.93 -23.79
C GLY A 591 0.34 -20.51 -23.01
N ASP A 592 1.57 -20.77 -23.50
CA ASP A 592 2.77 -20.27 -22.83
C ASP A 592 2.86 -18.76 -22.97
N HIS A 593 3.33 -18.07 -21.93
CA HIS A 593 3.52 -16.63 -21.91
C HIS A 593 4.99 -16.26 -21.80
N TYR A 594 5.43 -15.34 -22.63
CA TYR A 594 6.78 -14.80 -22.60
C TYR A 594 6.70 -13.29 -22.65
N GLY A 595 7.55 -12.60 -21.93
CA GLY A 595 7.58 -11.16 -22.01
C GLY A 595 8.75 -10.53 -21.31
N PHE A 596 8.83 -9.23 -21.51
CA PHE A 596 9.71 -8.38 -20.74
C PHE A 596 8.98 -7.11 -20.35
N ASN A 597 9.37 -6.53 -19.21
CA ASN A 597 8.90 -5.25 -18.71
C ASN A 597 10.11 -4.38 -18.40
N TYR A 598 10.04 -3.16 -18.87
CA TYR A 598 10.95 -2.09 -18.50
C TYR A 598 10.19 -1.13 -17.59
N SER A 599 10.80 -0.75 -16.46
CA SER A 599 10.26 0.22 -15.53
C SER A 599 11.26 1.35 -15.31
N PHE A 600 10.75 2.57 -15.26
CA PHE A 600 11.49 3.77 -14.94
C PHE A 600 10.78 4.53 -13.83
N ILE A 601 11.51 4.98 -12.81
CA ILE A 601 11.01 5.85 -11.74
C ILE A 601 11.93 7.07 -11.68
N TYR A 602 11.30 8.25 -11.56
CA TYR A 602 11.98 9.52 -11.36
C TYR A 602 11.39 10.23 -10.15
N VAL A 603 12.24 10.72 -9.25
CA VAL A 603 11.88 11.60 -8.15
C VAL A 603 12.79 12.82 -8.21
N GLY A 604 12.18 13.98 -8.36
CA GLY A 604 12.87 15.26 -8.50
C GLY A 604 13.54 15.74 -7.22
N GLU A 605 14.07 16.94 -7.29
CA GLU A 605 14.72 17.63 -6.19
C GLU A 605 13.77 17.87 -5.01
N ARG A 606 14.32 17.86 -3.81
CA ARG A 606 13.60 18.06 -2.55
C ARG A 606 14.55 18.52 -1.46
N TYR A 607 14.01 18.92 -0.34
CA TYR A 607 14.80 19.29 0.84
C TYR A 607 14.51 18.34 2.02
N CYS A 608 15.48 18.13 2.87
CA CYS A 608 15.32 17.29 4.06
C CYS A 608 14.85 18.07 5.30
N GLN A 609 14.92 19.42 5.27
CA GLN A 609 14.48 20.30 6.33
C GLN A 609 13.63 21.44 5.78
N GLN A 610 12.97 22.20 6.67
CA GLN A 610 12.04 23.28 6.29
C GLN A 610 12.70 24.50 5.68
N GLU A 611 13.98 24.76 6.00
CA GLU A 611 14.73 25.96 5.56
C GLU A 611 14.94 26.01 4.05
N ASN A 612 14.84 24.88 3.35
CA ASN A 612 15.07 24.77 1.91
C ASN A 612 16.41 25.41 1.45
N THR A 613 17.46 25.24 2.24
CA THR A 613 18.80 25.74 1.91
C THR A 613 19.59 24.76 1.05
N PRO A 614 20.65 25.17 0.36
CA PRO A 614 21.54 24.27 -0.36
C PRO A 614 22.14 23.14 0.52
N TYR A 615 22.30 23.36 1.81
CA TYR A 615 22.78 22.35 2.76
C TYR A 615 21.77 21.23 3.03
N ASN A 616 20.47 21.55 2.86
CA ASN A 616 19.36 20.64 3.09
C ASN A 616 18.82 20.03 1.79
N TYR A 617 19.50 20.29 0.69
CA TYR A 617 19.13 19.80 -0.63
C TYR A 617 19.39 18.30 -0.75
N VAL A 618 18.38 17.57 -1.23
CA VAL A 618 18.45 16.15 -1.56
C VAL A 618 18.32 15.99 -3.05
N GLN A 619 19.34 15.40 -3.69
CA GLN A 619 19.43 15.29 -5.14
C GLN A 619 18.27 14.48 -5.73
N PRO A 620 17.83 14.82 -6.96
CA PRO A 620 16.91 13.98 -7.70
C PRO A 620 17.55 12.63 -8.00
N TRP A 621 16.71 11.62 -8.12
CA TRP A 621 17.14 10.27 -8.46
C TRP A 621 16.19 9.61 -9.46
N TYR A 622 16.70 8.62 -10.13
CA TYR A 622 15.93 7.77 -11.04
C TYR A 622 16.47 6.34 -11.00
N THR A 623 15.61 5.38 -11.32
CA THR A 623 16.01 3.98 -11.52
C THR A 623 15.45 3.45 -12.82
N HIS A 624 16.18 2.55 -13.44
CA HIS A 624 15.76 1.78 -14.59
C HIS A 624 15.76 0.32 -14.18
N ASP A 625 14.65 -0.35 -14.32
CA ASP A 625 14.52 -1.75 -13.96
C ASP A 625 14.05 -2.57 -15.16
N LEU A 626 14.50 -3.81 -15.26
CA LEU A 626 14.15 -4.72 -16.34
C LEU A 626 13.70 -6.06 -15.74
N THR A 627 12.56 -6.57 -16.19
CA THR A 627 12.10 -7.93 -15.93
C THR A 627 11.99 -8.71 -17.21
N ILE A 628 12.49 -9.93 -17.23
CA ILE A 628 12.26 -10.91 -18.29
C ILE A 628 11.57 -12.09 -17.65
N TYR A 629 10.49 -12.57 -18.25
CA TYR A 629 9.75 -13.71 -17.72
C TYR A 629 9.31 -14.69 -18.80
N ALA A 630 9.17 -15.92 -18.37
CA ALA A 630 8.59 -17.01 -19.13
C ALA A 630 7.64 -17.81 -18.23
N GLU A 631 6.48 -18.15 -18.75
CA GLU A 631 5.51 -19.02 -18.09
C GLU A 631 5.12 -20.13 -19.07
N TRP A 632 5.34 -21.38 -18.71
CA TRP A 632 5.05 -22.55 -19.53
C TRP A 632 3.81 -23.26 -19.03
N CYS A 633 2.90 -23.54 -19.95
CA CYS A 633 1.71 -24.35 -19.71
C CYS A 633 2.05 -25.83 -19.94
N LEU A 634 2.31 -26.54 -18.85
CA LEU A 634 2.64 -27.99 -18.86
C LEU A 634 1.50 -28.77 -18.21
N LEU A 635 0.26 -28.57 -18.67
CA LEU A 635 -0.96 -29.08 -18.02
C LEU A 635 -0.77 -30.45 -17.33
N PRO A 636 -1.19 -30.58 -16.07
CA PRO A 636 -1.96 -29.62 -15.27
C PRO A 636 -1.10 -28.56 -14.52
N VAL A 637 0.18 -28.52 -14.78
CA VAL A 637 1.15 -27.68 -14.06
C VAL A 637 1.55 -26.45 -14.90
N TRP A 638 1.65 -25.30 -14.25
CA TRP A 638 2.24 -24.09 -14.80
C TRP A 638 3.58 -23.83 -14.12
N LEU A 639 4.62 -23.59 -14.93
CA LEU A 639 5.94 -23.22 -14.46
C LEU A 639 6.25 -21.80 -14.89
N LYS A 640 6.63 -20.93 -13.94
CA LYS A 640 7.01 -19.55 -14.21
C LYS A 640 8.44 -19.26 -13.75
N THR A 641 9.17 -18.53 -14.57
CA THR A 641 10.51 -18.02 -14.26
C THR A 641 10.55 -16.54 -14.54
N ASN A 642 11.05 -15.75 -13.57
CA ASN A 642 11.33 -14.32 -13.76
C ASN A 642 12.79 -14.04 -13.44
N ILE A 643 13.41 -13.14 -14.23
CA ILE A 643 14.71 -12.54 -13.93
C ILE A 643 14.50 -11.03 -13.90
N GLU A 644 14.83 -10.43 -12.77
CA GLU A 644 14.65 -9.01 -12.49
C GLU A 644 16.02 -8.36 -12.27
N ILE A 645 16.30 -7.30 -13.01
CA ILE A 645 17.50 -6.48 -12.86
C ILE A 645 17.02 -5.10 -12.39
N ASN A 646 17.26 -4.77 -11.13
CA ASN A 646 16.86 -3.51 -10.53
C ASN A 646 18.01 -2.52 -10.58
N ASN A 647 17.69 -1.23 -10.77
CA ASN A 647 18.66 -0.16 -10.91
C ASN A 647 19.74 -0.51 -11.96
N LEU A 648 19.30 -0.84 -13.18
CA LEU A 648 20.10 -1.36 -14.29
C LEU A 648 21.35 -0.51 -14.57
N LEU A 649 21.26 0.81 -14.41
CA LEU A 649 22.37 1.74 -14.63
C LEU A 649 23.26 1.92 -13.39
N GLY A 650 22.96 1.25 -12.27
CA GLY A 650 23.77 1.30 -11.06
C GLY A 650 23.85 2.67 -10.40
N GLN A 651 22.80 3.51 -10.54
CA GLN A 651 22.76 4.84 -9.95
C GLN A 651 22.94 4.78 -8.42
N ASP A 652 23.78 5.64 -7.88
CA ASP A 652 23.84 5.93 -6.45
C ASP A 652 22.72 6.93 -6.12
N TYR A 653 21.86 6.58 -5.17
CA TYR A 653 20.77 7.45 -4.77
C TYR A 653 20.34 7.24 -3.31
N GLU A 654 19.64 8.23 -2.79
CA GLU A 654 19.05 8.23 -1.45
C GLU A 654 17.58 8.66 -1.54
N VAL A 655 16.70 7.89 -0.92
CA VAL A 655 15.29 8.30 -0.75
C VAL A 655 15.18 9.26 0.44
N ILE A 656 15.83 8.92 1.51
CA ILE A 656 16.02 9.74 2.72
C ILE A 656 17.50 10.08 2.80
N GLN A 657 17.83 11.32 3.12
CA GLN A 657 19.22 11.79 3.23
C GLN A 657 20.01 10.92 4.21
N ASN A 658 21.23 10.56 3.81
CA ASN A 658 22.13 9.67 4.55
C ASN A 658 21.66 8.20 4.70
N TYR A 659 20.66 7.80 3.91
CA TYR A 659 20.22 6.41 3.78
C TYR A 659 20.48 5.95 2.35
N PRO A 660 21.71 5.51 2.03
CA PRO A 660 22.05 5.06 0.69
C PRO A 660 21.24 3.85 0.30
N MET A 661 20.77 3.82 -0.94
CA MET A 661 19.97 2.74 -1.51
C MET A 661 20.83 1.75 -2.31
N PRO A 662 20.37 0.50 -2.52
CA PRO A 662 21.10 -0.49 -3.30
C PRO A 662 21.35 -0.02 -4.74
N LYS A 663 22.57 -0.26 -5.23
CA LYS A 663 22.92 -0.15 -6.65
C LYS A 663 22.27 -1.26 -7.47
N GLN A 664 22.80 -1.54 -8.65
CA GLN A 664 22.35 -2.65 -9.48
C GLN A 664 22.30 -3.96 -8.70
N ASN A 665 21.15 -4.63 -8.78
CA ASN A 665 20.93 -5.90 -8.13
C ASN A 665 20.00 -6.80 -8.94
N VAL A 666 20.12 -8.11 -8.73
CA VAL A 666 19.40 -9.12 -9.51
C VAL A 666 18.57 -9.98 -8.57
N ARG A 667 17.34 -10.31 -8.99
CA ARG A 667 16.46 -11.29 -8.37
C ARG A 667 16.00 -12.30 -9.41
N CYS A 668 15.90 -13.54 -9.01
CA CYS A 668 15.30 -14.62 -9.80
C CYS A 668 14.15 -15.23 -9.03
N THR A 669 13.07 -15.54 -9.75
CA THR A 669 11.88 -16.19 -9.19
C THR A 669 11.58 -17.44 -10.00
N LEU A 670 11.40 -18.56 -9.31
CA LEU A 670 10.87 -19.80 -9.85
C LEU A 670 9.54 -20.08 -9.16
N ALA A 671 8.47 -20.29 -9.91
CA ALA A 671 7.16 -20.58 -9.37
C ALA A 671 6.49 -21.74 -10.10
N ILE A 672 5.77 -22.55 -9.35
CA ILE A 672 4.95 -23.67 -9.84
C ILE A 672 3.53 -23.45 -9.35
N ARG A 673 2.57 -23.69 -10.23
CA ARG A 673 1.15 -23.64 -9.93
C ARG A 673 0.46 -24.90 -10.47
N TYR A 674 -0.31 -25.56 -9.59
CA TYR A 674 -1.13 -26.73 -9.91
C TYR A 674 -2.59 -26.47 -9.54
#